data_6750a90002d36ea7155bc98cd29816fd
#
_entry.id   6750a90002d36ea7155bc98cd29816fd
#
_cell.length_a   1.000
_cell.length_b   1.000
_cell.length_c   1.000
_cell.angle_alpha   90.00
_cell.angle_beta   90.00
_cell.angle_gamma   90.00
#
_symmetry.space_group_name_H-M   'P 1'
#
loop_
_entity.id
_entity.type
_entity.pdbx_description
1 polymer ?
#
loop_
_entity_poly.entity_id
_entity_poly.type
_entity_poly.pdbx_seq_one_letter_code
_entity_poly.pdbx_strand_id
1 'polypeptide(L)'
;MSDRLCLLLVALVAQWPLHAVDDSAKEAQFLSNTRQLIYEGRRSGEGYFSADGKFLVFQSEREADNPFYQIYLLNLETGDVNRVSPGTGKTTCAFLRPGSDDVIYASTHVDPEAKAKQKAELDFRASGKSRRYAWDYDDRMEIFVSKRDGSNVRRLTDAPGYDAEGSYSPDGKLIVFCSLRHAFPLEKLSPEDRKRMETDTAYFGDIYLMNADGSNVRRLTSTPGYDGGPFFSPDGKRVIWRRFNEKGDTADVYTAKLDGSDVRRLTDFGAMSWAPYFHPSGQYVIYTANKLGFANFELFVVDELGAKEPVRVTYTDGFDGLPVFSPDGKKLAWTSGRTPEKNSQIFMADWNHDAALAALAKAPARSGASNHSPGSSVQPNTAVPVQHAALNTQPAVAPKNFSAQITATDVRAQVNFLASEALEGRLTGTPGAQQAATFIADYFKTVGLQPLHGEKDYFQPFEFSAGVRVLTNQNSATLRVAGEQPPLMLDKDFRPLAFTANGSADGEVVFAGYGLSVPGKLGEGYDSYAGLDVSNKVVLVLRYVPEEADAKRRQELNRYAGLRYKALIARNRGAKALLVVTGPTSPNAGELARLTFETGASHSGIVCASISGEVAAKMFAAAGKDLKKTQAALDKEDPHAEGAFALKGVTVKLTAAVEHIKKQDRNVLAHLPPVGTSEYVIVGAHYDHLGHGETGGFARKDEEGKVHPGADDNASGTAALLELAGAISEQASLEKVTFRRGVLFAAWSGEEVGLIGSSHFAERPPLPLSNVVAYVNFDMVGRLRDNKLNLQGIGSSPAWRKLIEKRNVAAGFNLTLQEDPYLPTDTTPFYPKNVPVLAFFTGSHEEYHRPADKPDTLNYDGLERIAKFARALVADLVSGAERPAYAKVEKKDGGGGREQLRAYLGTIPDYAQEVAGVKISGTRGGSPAEKAGLKGGDIIVEFAGQKIANIYDYTYAMDAAKIGQPVKVIVLRDGKRVELTATPSTRK
;
A
#
# COMPACT_ATOMS: atom_id res chain seq x y z
N MET A 1 -16.56 -60.33 -13.17
CA MET A 1 -17.02 -59.35 -14.17
C MET A 1 -17.46 -58.11 -13.38
N SER A 2 -16.53 -57.23 -13.06
CA SER A 2 -16.76 -55.86 -12.61
C SER A 2 -15.46 -55.35 -11.98
N ASP A 3 -14.49 -55.03 -12.77
CA ASP A 3 -13.30 -54.28 -12.34
C ASP A 3 -12.61 -53.75 -13.59
N ARG A 4 -13.07 -52.66 -14.11
CA ARG A 4 -12.40 -51.81 -15.11
C ARG A 4 -13.29 -50.62 -15.45
N LEU A 5 -13.45 -49.65 -14.51
CA LEU A 5 -13.95 -48.31 -14.82
C LEU A 5 -13.67 -47.33 -13.67
N CYS A 6 -12.39 -47.18 -13.29
CA CYS A 6 -11.96 -46.18 -12.31
C CYS A 6 -10.49 -45.77 -12.50
N LEU A 7 -10.10 -45.42 -13.75
CA LEU A 7 -8.73 -44.98 -14.05
C LEU A 7 -8.70 -44.11 -15.32
N LEU A 8 -9.56 -43.08 -15.37
CA LEU A 8 -9.52 -42.11 -16.49
C LEU A 8 -10.15 -40.76 -16.11
N LEU A 9 -9.83 -40.28 -14.88
CA LEU A 9 -10.27 -38.93 -14.42
C LEU A 9 -9.23 -38.23 -13.50
N VAL A 10 -7.94 -38.48 -13.78
CA VAL A 10 -6.83 -37.77 -13.13
C VAL A 10 -5.77 -37.42 -14.18
N ALA A 11 -6.11 -36.61 -15.15
CA ALA A 11 -5.13 -36.01 -16.08
C ALA A 11 -5.67 -34.80 -16.82
N LEU A 12 -6.33 -33.89 -16.10
CA LEU A 12 -6.77 -32.60 -16.69
C LEU A 12 -6.77 -31.47 -15.65
N VAL A 13 -5.70 -31.41 -14.84
CA VAL A 13 -5.36 -30.22 -14.06
C VAL A 13 -3.85 -30.06 -14.16
N ALA A 14 -3.40 -29.24 -15.04
CA ALA A 14 -2.13 -28.50 -15.03
C ALA A 14 -1.65 -28.15 -16.44
N GLN A 15 -2.25 -27.18 -17.03
CA GLN A 15 -1.55 -26.33 -18.00
C GLN A 15 -2.07 -24.91 -17.81
N TRP A 16 -1.52 -24.22 -16.81
CA TRP A 16 -1.54 -22.77 -16.77
C TRP A 16 -0.24 -22.28 -17.40
N PRO A 17 -0.32 -21.33 -18.33
CA PRO A 17 0.81 -20.99 -19.19
C PRO A 17 1.91 -20.23 -18.46
N LEU A 18 3.14 -20.66 -18.74
CA LEU A 18 4.41 -19.98 -18.44
C LEU A 18 4.59 -18.76 -19.38
N HIS A 19 3.96 -17.60 -19.09
CA HIS A 19 4.13 -16.45 -20.01
C HIS A 19 4.23 -15.08 -19.34
N ALA A 20 4.48 -14.99 -18.03
CA ALA A 20 4.42 -13.70 -17.33
C ALA A 20 5.62 -12.74 -17.54
N VAL A 21 6.79 -13.23 -17.96
CA VAL A 21 7.99 -12.40 -18.11
C VAL A 21 8.08 -11.71 -19.48
N ASP A 22 7.47 -12.29 -20.51
CA ASP A 22 7.49 -11.76 -21.88
C ASP A 22 6.34 -10.76 -22.14
N ASP A 23 5.29 -10.81 -21.37
CA ASP A 23 4.05 -10.06 -21.60
C ASP A 23 4.17 -8.57 -21.21
N SER A 24 4.86 -8.22 -20.15
CA SER A 24 5.09 -6.80 -19.79
C SER A 24 5.97 -6.08 -20.80
N ALA A 25 6.94 -6.79 -21.39
CA ALA A 25 7.80 -6.23 -22.45
C ALA A 25 7.04 -6.00 -23.74
N LYS A 26 6.03 -6.83 -24.05
CA LYS A 26 5.15 -6.64 -25.22
C LYS A 26 4.25 -5.42 -25.05
N GLU A 27 3.66 -5.24 -23.87
CA GLU A 27 2.83 -4.06 -23.57
C GLU A 27 3.67 -2.77 -23.62
N ALA A 28 4.89 -2.81 -23.08
CA ALA A 28 5.81 -1.66 -23.07
C ALA A 28 6.23 -1.15 -24.46
N GLN A 29 5.99 -1.91 -25.53
CA GLN A 29 6.19 -1.43 -26.91
C GLN A 29 5.19 -0.33 -27.28
N PHE A 30 3.97 -0.40 -26.75
CA PHE A 30 2.86 0.49 -27.07
C PHE A 30 2.61 1.53 -25.99
N LEU A 31 2.79 1.15 -24.70
CA LEU A 31 2.41 1.92 -23.52
C LEU A 31 3.64 2.24 -22.67
N SER A 32 3.81 3.50 -22.34
CA SER A 32 4.80 3.95 -21.36
C SER A 32 4.15 4.87 -20.33
N ASN A 33 4.78 5.03 -19.16
CA ASN A 33 4.24 5.85 -18.07
C ASN A 33 2.80 5.49 -17.67
N THR A 34 2.45 4.20 -17.74
CA THR A 34 1.12 3.70 -17.35
C THR A 34 0.85 4.01 -15.88
N ARG A 35 -0.28 4.68 -15.61
CA ARG A 35 -0.68 5.06 -14.26
C ARG A 35 -2.19 5.06 -14.10
N GLN A 36 -2.67 4.81 -12.88
CA GLN A 36 -4.07 5.04 -12.53
C GLN A 36 -4.32 6.55 -12.49
N LEU A 37 -5.45 6.99 -13.08
CA LEU A 37 -5.84 8.39 -13.12
C LEU A 37 -6.89 8.72 -12.06
N ILE A 38 -7.84 7.81 -11.84
CA ILE A 38 -8.97 7.98 -10.92
C ILE A 38 -8.81 7.02 -9.72
N TYR A 39 -8.91 7.55 -8.50
CA TYR A 39 -8.76 6.81 -7.23
C TYR A 39 -10.01 6.87 -6.35
N GLU A 40 -10.85 7.88 -6.52
CA GLU A 40 -12.08 8.07 -5.75
C GLU A 40 -13.24 7.28 -6.36
N GLY A 41 -14.14 6.80 -5.50
CA GLY A 41 -15.29 6.01 -5.89
C GLY A 41 -15.02 4.51 -5.93
N ARG A 42 -16.11 3.74 -5.89
CA ARG A 42 -16.05 2.28 -5.88
C ARG A 42 -15.51 1.72 -7.19
N ARG A 43 -15.94 2.30 -8.32
CA ARG A 43 -15.46 2.01 -9.66
C ARG A 43 -15.70 3.20 -10.58
N SER A 44 -14.84 3.33 -11.59
CA SER A 44 -14.95 4.34 -12.63
C SER A 44 -14.64 3.74 -13.99
N GLY A 45 -15.10 4.36 -15.04
CA GLY A 45 -14.85 3.88 -16.39
C GLY A 45 -15.36 4.83 -17.47
N GLU A 46 -15.21 4.43 -18.71
CA GLU A 46 -15.77 5.12 -19.88
C GLU A 46 -15.42 6.61 -19.91
N GLY A 47 -14.10 6.91 -20.01
CA GLY A 47 -13.60 8.27 -20.00
C GLY A 47 -13.34 8.79 -21.43
N TYR A 48 -13.79 10.02 -21.75
CA TYR A 48 -13.57 10.65 -23.07
C TYR A 48 -12.95 12.03 -22.92
N PHE A 49 -11.93 12.32 -23.73
CA PHE A 49 -11.26 13.63 -23.73
C PHE A 49 -12.13 14.71 -24.39
N SER A 50 -12.00 15.94 -23.92
CA SER A 50 -12.45 17.12 -24.67
C SER A 50 -11.58 17.33 -25.92
N ALA A 51 -12.13 18.01 -26.94
CA ALA A 51 -11.42 18.25 -28.19
C ALA A 51 -10.10 19.06 -28.03
N ASP A 52 -10.00 19.86 -26.97
CA ASP A 52 -8.78 20.61 -26.59
C ASP A 52 -7.81 19.81 -25.72
N GLY A 53 -8.18 18.58 -25.33
CA GLY A 53 -7.38 17.70 -24.49
C GLY A 53 -7.26 18.12 -23.02
N LYS A 54 -7.99 19.15 -22.56
CA LYS A 54 -7.88 19.71 -21.21
C LYS A 54 -8.79 19.05 -20.18
N PHE A 55 -9.81 18.36 -20.63
CA PHE A 55 -10.79 17.71 -19.77
C PHE A 55 -10.98 16.24 -20.14
N LEU A 56 -11.36 15.43 -19.14
CA LEU A 56 -11.84 14.08 -19.32
C LEU A 56 -13.22 13.96 -18.67
N VAL A 57 -14.27 13.66 -19.46
CA VAL A 57 -15.57 13.29 -18.90
C VAL A 57 -15.60 11.78 -18.66
N PHE A 58 -16.12 11.34 -17.53
CA PHE A 58 -16.13 9.93 -17.16
C PHE A 58 -17.30 9.59 -16.23
N GLN A 59 -17.61 8.30 -16.12
CA GLN A 59 -18.62 7.80 -15.18
C GLN A 59 -17.94 7.19 -13.95
N SER A 60 -18.54 7.41 -12.76
CA SER A 60 -18.04 6.88 -11.50
C SER A 60 -19.15 6.65 -10.47
N GLU A 61 -19.02 5.61 -9.64
CA GLU A 61 -19.85 5.36 -8.46
C GLU A 61 -19.19 6.02 -7.24
N ARG A 62 -19.48 7.30 -7.00
CA ARG A 62 -18.90 8.10 -5.91
C ARG A 62 -19.93 8.56 -4.87
N GLU A 63 -21.23 8.54 -5.22
CA GLU A 63 -22.28 9.03 -4.35
C GLU A 63 -22.66 7.95 -3.33
N ALA A 64 -22.68 8.31 -2.04
CA ALA A 64 -22.98 7.36 -0.97
C ALA A 64 -24.43 6.85 -1.00
N ASP A 65 -25.36 7.68 -1.46
CA ASP A 65 -26.80 7.41 -1.56
C ASP A 65 -27.26 6.97 -2.96
N ASN A 66 -26.36 6.99 -3.94
CA ASN A 66 -26.65 6.51 -5.30
C ASN A 66 -25.62 5.44 -5.73
N PRO A 67 -26.00 4.16 -5.78
CA PRO A 67 -25.12 3.07 -6.15
C PRO A 67 -24.88 2.94 -7.66
N PHE A 68 -25.48 3.82 -8.47
CA PHE A 68 -25.32 3.83 -9.92
C PHE A 68 -24.27 4.85 -10.35
N TYR A 69 -23.72 4.67 -11.54
CA TYR A 69 -22.83 5.65 -12.13
C TYR A 69 -23.46 7.03 -12.21
N GLN A 70 -22.65 8.03 -11.98
CA GLN A 70 -22.90 9.43 -12.27
C GLN A 70 -21.75 9.97 -13.15
N ILE A 71 -22.03 11.07 -13.87
CA ILE A 71 -21.05 11.68 -14.78
C ILE A 71 -20.24 12.75 -14.04
N TYR A 72 -18.94 12.68 -14.20
CA TYR A 72 -17.96 13.62 -13.67
C TYR A 72 -17.09 14.20 -14.79
N LEU A 73 -16.59 15.38 -14.56
CA LEU A 73 -15.64 16.07 -15.41
C LEU A 73 -14.34 16.33 -14.64
N LEU A 74 -13.24 15.76 -15.09
CA LEU A 74 -11.89 16.00 -14.60
C LEU A 74 -11.22 17.06 -15.45
N ASN A 75 -10.72 18.10 -14.81
CA ASN A 75 -9.77 19.03 -15.42
C ASN A 75 -8.35 18.44 -15.36
N LEU A 76 -7.75 18.14 -16.48
CA LEU A 76 -6.43 17.50 -16.57
C LEU A 76 -5.25 18.45 -16.26
N GLU A 77 -5.49 19.76 -16.18
CA GLU A 77 -4.49 20.75 -15.77
C GLU A 77 -4.49 20.99 -14.26
N THR A 78 -5.69 21.09 -13.64
CA THR A 78 -5.85 21.42 -12.22
C THR A 78 -6.11 20.22 -11.31
N GLY A 79 -6.59 19.10 -11.89
CA GLY A 79 -7.05 17.92 -11.17
C GLY A 79 -8.43 18.09 -10.52
N ASP A 80 -9.11 19.21 -10.72
CA ASP A 80 -10.44 19.41 -10.16
C ASP A 80 -11.45 18.50 -10.84
N VAL A 81 -12.30 17.84 -10.03
CA VAL A 81 -13.37 16.96 -10.47
C VAL A 81 -14.69 17.53 -9.99
N ASN A 82 -15.64 17.71 -10.90
CA ASN A 82 -17.01 18.10 -10.58
C ASN A 82 -18.02 17.16 -11.21
N ARG A 83 -19.14 16.93 -10.52
CA ARG A 83 -20.26 16.16 -11.05
C ARG A 83 -21.03 16.99 -12.06
N VAL A 84 -21.30 16.40 -13.24
CA VAL A 84 -22.05 17.02 -14.35
C VAL A 84 -23.52 16.55 -14.31
N SER A 85 -23.77 15.28 -13.98
CA SER A 85 -25.12 14.71 -13.94
C SER A 85 -25.89 15.10 -12.67
N PRO A 86 -27.24 15.00 -12.67
CA PRO A 86 -28.08 15.45 -11.55
C PRO A 86 -27.88 14.73 -10.21
N GLY A 87 -27.26 13.54 -10.20
CA GLY A 87 -27.01 12.77 -8.98
C GLY A 87 -28.11 11.78 -8.59
N THR A 88 -29.19 11.71 -9.35
CA THR A 88 -30.30 10.79 -9.15
C THR A 88 -30.40 9.82 -10.33
N GLY A 89 -30.82 8.58 -10.06
CA GLY A 89 -30.99 7.56 -11.10
C GLY A 89 -29.66 7.03 -11.65
N LYS A 90 -29.78 6.27 -12.73
CA LYS A 90 -28.61 5.79 -13.50
C LYS A 90 -28.19 6.86 -14.48
N THR A 91 -26.88 7.09 -14.64
CA THR A 91 -26.36 8.00 -15.66
C THR A 91 -25.09 7.41 -16.24
N THR A 92 -24.98 7.37 -17.57
CA THR A 92 -23.88 6.69 -18.28
C THR A 92 -23.56 7.36 -19.62
N CYS A 93 -22.48 6.92 -20.28
CA CYS A 93 -22.15 7.20 -21.68
C CYS A 93 -22.13 8.71 -21.99
N ALA A 94 -21.30 9.47 -21.31
CA ALA A 94 -21.21 10.91 -21.53
C ALA A 94 -20.19 11.26 -22.61
N PHE A 95 -20.38 12.35 -23.36
CA PHE A 95 -19.46 12.87 -24.35
C PHE A 95 -19.46 14.40 -24.37
N LEU A 96 -18.28 15.00 -24.55
CA LEU A 96 -18.10 16.46 -24.62
C LEU A 96 -18.33 16.97 -26.05
N ARG A 97 -19.11 18.02 -26.20
CA ARG A 97 -19.32 18.65 -27.52
C ARG A 97 -18.09 19.45 -27.94
N PRO A 98 -17.51 19.17 -29.12
CA PRO A 98 -16.41 19.97 -29.67
C PRO A 98 -16.80 21.44 -29.80
N GLY A 99 -15.90 22.36 -29.37
CA GLY A 99 -16.11 23.80 -29.49
C GLY A 99 -17.21 24.41 -28.61
N SER A 100 -17.70 23.68 -27.58
CA SER A 100 -18.79 24.08 -26.68
C SER A 100 -18.54 23.61 -25.26
N ASP A 101 -19.29 24.16 -24.32
CA ASP A 101 -19.37 23.69 -22.92
C ASP A 101 -20.47 22.63 -22.70
N ASP A 102 -21.08 22.15 -23.77
CA ASP A 102 -22.14 21.16 -23.67
C ASP A 102 -21.57 19.74 -23.43
N VAL A 103 -22.21 19.00 -22.56
CA VAL A 103 -21.94 17.58 -22.26
C VAL A 103 -23.23 16.80 -22.45
N ILE A 104 -23.21 15.78 -23.31
CA ILE A 104 -24.33 14.83 -23.41
C ILE A 104 -24.06 13.63 -22.50
N TYR A 105 -25.14 13.03 -22.02
CA TYR A 105 -25.13 11.78 -21.25
C TYR A 105 -26.50 11.11 -21.31
N ALA A 106 -26.54 9.80 -21.13
CA ALA A 106 -27.79 9.06 -20.94
C ALA A 106 -28.15 8.98 -19.46
N SER A 107 -29.43 9.18 -19.11
CA SER A 107 -29.84 9.21 -17.70
C SER A 107 -31.31 8.84 -17.50
N THR A 108 -31.57 8.23 -16.32
CA THR A 108 -32.93 7.95 -15.81
C THR A 108 -33.35 8.91 -14.69
N HIS A 109 -32.68 10.06 -14.53
CA HIS A 109 -32.93 10.96 -13.40
C HIS A 109 -34.37 11.55 -13.35
N VAL A 110 -35.09 11.54 -14.46
CA VAL A 110 -36.50 11.95 -14.54
C VAL A 110 -37.47 10.80 -14.27
N ASP A 111 -37.01 9.58 -14.09
CA ASP A 111 -37.85 8.44 -13.70
C ASP A 111 -38.41 8.66 -12.28
N PRO A 112 -39.74 8.65 -12.09
CA PRO A 112 -40.32 8.76 -10.76
C PRO A 112 -39.87 7.70 -9.77
N GLU A 113 -39.46 6.52 -10.25
CA GLU A 113 -39.00 5.41 -9.44
C GLU A 113 -37.45 5.40 -9.21
N ALA A 114 -36.70 6.36 -9.73
CA ALA A 114 -35.25 6.39 -9.66
C ALA A 114 -34.73 6.19 -8.23
N LYS A 115 -35.28 6.90 -7.24
CA LYS A 115 -34.87 6.76 -5.83
C LYS A 115 -35.24 5.40 -5.22
N ALA A 116 -36.40 4.82 -5.62
CA ALA A 116 -36.75 3.47 -5.18
C ALA A 116 -35.79 2.41 -5.74
N LYS A 117 -35.42 2.53 -7.02
CA LYS A 117 -34.43 1.68 -7.67
C LYS A 117 -33.05 1.82 -7.00
N GLN A 118 -32.61 3.05 -6.63
CA GLN A 118 -31.35 3.29 -5.89
C GLN A 118 -31.35 2.54 -4.55
N LYS A 119 -32.43 2.71 -3.76
CA LYS A 119 -32.57 2.04 -2.47
C LYS A 119 -32.56 0.52 -2.60
N ALA A 120 -33.29 -0.03 -3.56
CA ALA A 120 -33.33 -1.47 -3.80
C ALA A 120 -31.94 -2.04 -4.13
N GLU A 121 -31.15 -1.33 -4.92
CA GLU A 121 -29.76 -1.71 -5.23
C GLU A 121 -28.86 -1.64 -4.00
N LEU A 122 -28.97 -0.59 -3.17
CA LEU A 122 -28.20 -0.49 -1.91
C LEU A 122 -28.55 -1.63 -0.96
N ASP A 123 -29.85 -1.93 -0.79
CA ASP A 123 -30.34 -3.04 0.04
C ASP A 123 -29.83 -4.39 -0.49
N PHE A 124 -29.82 -4.58 -1.82
CA PHE A 124 -29.27 -5.78 -2.46
C PHE A 124 -27.77 -5.94 -2.16
N ARG A 125 -26.98 -4.87 -2.33
CA ARG A 125 -25.52 -4.88 -2.01
C ARG A 125 -25.28 -5.17 -0.53
N ALA A 126 -26.05 -4.57 0.36
CA ALA A 126 -25.96 -4.80 1.80
C ALA A 126 -26.29 -6.24 2.21
N SER A 127 -27.12 -6.96 1.42
CA SER A 127 -27.47 -8.36 1.68
C SER A 127 -26.34 -9.36 1.43
N GLY A 128 -25.20 -8.93 0.85
CA GLY A 128 -24.08 -9.80 0.47
C GLY A 128 -24.35 -10.78 -0.68
N LYS A 129 -25.54 -10.71 -1.30
CA LYS A 129 -25.89 -11.53 -2.45
C LYS A 129 -25.16 -11.05 -3.70
N SER A 130 -24.83 -11.96 -4.60
CA SER A 130 -24.30 -11.65 -5.93
C SER A 130 -25.30 -12.01 -7.02
N ARG A 131 -25.24 -11.29 -8.13
CA ARG A 131 -26.01 -11.60 -9.34
C ARG A 131 -25.05 -11.71 -10.53
N ARG A 132 -25.42 -12.51 -11.52
CA ARG A 132 -24.69 -12.58 -12.78
C ARG A 132 -24.74 -11.22 -13.47
N TYR A 133 -23.63 -10.79 -14.05
CA TYR A 133 -23.60 -9.60 -14.91
C TYR A 133 -24.64 -9.73 -16.03
N ALA A 134 -25.43 -8.69 -16.23
CA ALA A 134 -26.37 -8.53 -17.34
C ALA A 134 -26.28 -7.10 -17.85
N TRP A 135 -26.66 -6.88 -19.10
CA TRP A 135 -26.77 -5.54 -19.66
C TRP A 135 -27.76 -4.70 -18.82
N ASP A 136 -27.33 -3.48 -18.46
CA ASP A 136 -28.10 -2.61 -17.55
C ASP A 136 -29.17 -1.81 -18.31
N TYR A 137 -30.10 -2.55 -18.91
CA TYR A 137 -31.23 -1.98 -19.63
C TYR A 137 -32.16 -1.23 -18.66
N ASP A 138 -32.63 -0.06 -19.09
CA ASP A 138 -33.69 0.70 -18.42
C ASP A 138 -34.50 1.43 -19.49
N ASP A 139 -35.80 1.17 -19.56
CA ASP A 139 -36.75 1.75 -20.54
C ASP A 139 -36.97 3.26 -20.34
N ARG A 140 -36.49 3.83 -19.25
CA ARG A 140 -36.51 5.25 -18.93
C ARG A 140 -35.22 5.99 -19.27
N MET A 141 -34.25 5.28 -19.89
CA MET A 141 -32.96 5.85 -20.28
C MET A 141 -33.15 6.78 -21.50
N GLU A 142 -32.78 8.04 -21.31
CA GLU A 142 -32.89 9.09 -22.32
C GLU A 142 -31.58 9.90 -22.41
N ILE A 143 -31.36 10.54 -23.54
CA ILE A 143 -30.23 11.44 -23.76
C ILE A 143 -30.55 12.84 -23.28
N PHE A 144 -29.67 13.36 -22.44
CA PHE A 144 -29.68 14.74 -21.94
C PHE A 144 -28.43 15.49 -22.33
N VAL A 145 -28.51 16.81 -22.33
CA VAL A 145 -27.36 17.72 -22.45
C VAL A 145 -27.38 18.68 -21.27
N SER A 146 -26.21 18.96 -20.71
CA SER A 146 -25.99 20.02 -19.71
C SER A 146 -24.74 20.81 -20.03
N LYS A 147 -24.46 21.87 -19.26
CA LYS A 147 -23.15 22.52 -19.24
C LYS A 147 -22.15 21.69 -18.44
N ARG A 148 -20.83 21.96 -18.63
CA ARG A 148 -19.73 21.31 -17.88
C ARG A 148 -19.85 21.43 -16.36
N ASP A 149 -20.53 22.47 -15.87
CA ASP A 149 -20.82 22.69 -14.44
C ASP A 149 -22.10 21.98 -13.95
N GLY A 150 -22.75 21.19 -14.81
CA GLY A 150 -24.02 20.50 -14.51
C GLY A 150 -25.27 21.38 -14.62
N SER A 151 -25.14 22.65 -14.99
CA SER A 151 -26.30 23.56 -15.20
C SER A 151 -26.98 23.33 -16.56
N ASN A 152 -28.18 23.93 -16.73
CA ASN A 152 -28.95 23.93 -17.97
C ASN A 152 -29.23 22.52 -18.53
N VAL A 153 -29.64 21.58 -17.66
CA VAL A 153 -30.01 20.23 -18.06
C VAL A 153 -31.20 20.27 -18.99
N ARG A 154 -31.08 19.70 -20.19
CA ARG A 154 -32.14 19.65 -21.20
C ARG A 154 -32.22 18.24 -21.79
N ARG A 155 -33.42 17.69 -21.92
CA ARG A 155 -33.68 16.41 -22.56
C ARG A 155 -33.60 16.56 -24.08
N LEU A 156 -32.94 15.63 -24.75
CA LEU A 156 -32.82 15.59 -26.23
C LEU A 156 -33.69 14.51 -26.86
N THR A 157 -33.97 13.41 -26.14
CA THR A 157 -34.80 12.31 -26.64
C THR A 157 -35.93 12.04 -25.69
N ASP A 158 -37.07 11.55 -26.21
CA ASP A 158 -38.26 11.20 -25.44
C ASP A 158 -39.07 10.03 -26.08
N ALA A 159 -38.39 9.26 -26.93
CA ALA A 159 -39.04 8.11 -27.57
C ALA A 159 -39.15 6.93 -26.59
N PRO A 160 -40.18 6.10 -26.68
CA PRO A 160 -40.30 4.90 -25.88
C PRO A 160 -39.11 3.97 -26.10
N GLY A 161 -38.59 3.40 -25.00
CA GLY A 161 -37.47 2.47 -24.99
C GLY A 161 -36.20 3.11 -24.51
N TYR A 162 -35.07 2.52 -24.87
CA TYR A 162 -33.72 2.92 -24.42
C TYR A 162 -33.09 3.84 -25.47
N ASP A 163 -32.65 5.03 -25.06
CA ASP A 163 -31.84 5.95 -25.84
C ASP A 163 -30.56 6.27 -25.07
N ALA A 164 -29.39 5.83 -25.60
CA ALA A 164 -28.10 6.00 -24.90
C ALA A 164 -26.90 5.93 -25.83
N GLU A 165 -25.70 5.92 -25.23
CA GLU A 165 -24.41 5.72 -25.91
C GLU A 165 -24.13 6.81 -26.99
N GLY A 166 -24.49 8.06 -26.66
CA GLY A 166 -24.39 9.19 -27.59
C GLY A 166 -22.98 9.75 -27.71
N SER A 167 -22.53 10.05 -28.94
CA SER A 167 -21.30 10.82 -29.19
C SER A 167 -21.49 11.90 -30.23
N TYR A 168 -20.73 13.00 -30.11
CA TYR A 168 -20.78 14.09 -31.08
C TYR A 168 -19.88 13.86 -32.29
N SER A 169 -20.28 14.40 -33.46
CA SER A 169 -19.39 14.56 -34.62
C SER A 169 -18.23 15.51 -34.30
N PRO A 170 -17.08 15.41 -34.99
CA PRO A 170 -15.93 16.30 -34.77
C PRO A 170 -16.23 17.79 -34.95
N ASP A 171 -17.24 18.16 -35.77
CA ASP A 171 -17.71 19.54 -35.94
C ASP A 171 -18.80 19.94 -34.92
N GLY A 172 -19.21 19.04 -34.03
CA GLY A 172 -20.21 19.24 -32.96
C GLY A 172 -21.65 19.44 -33.46
N LYS A 173 -21.96 19.12 -34.70
CA LYS A 173 -23.29 19.36 -35.30
C LYS A 173 -24.23 18.17 -35.24
N LEU A 174 -23.69 16.96 -35.21
CA LEU A 174 -24.44 15.71 -35.17
C LEU A 174 -24.18 14.93 -33.89
N ILE A 175 -25.15 14.11 -33.49
CA ILE A 175 -25.02 13.10 -32.47
C ILE A 175 -25.35 11.75 -33.10
N VAL A 176 -24.49 10.74 -32.88
CA VAL A 176 -24.76 9.34 -33.16
C VAL A 176 -25.03 8.64 -31.84
N PHE A 177 -26.05 7.75 -31.77
CA PHE A 177 -26.48 7.11 -30.54
C PHE A 177 -27.16 5.77 -30.81
N CYS A 178 -27.32 4.97 -29.78
CA CYS A 178 -28.08 3.71 -29.80
C CYS A 178 -29.51 3.93 -29.32
N SER A 179 -30.47 3.31 -30.01
CA SER A 179 -31.89 3.40 -29.65
C SER A 179 -32.67 2.13 -30.00
N LEU A 180 -33.67 1.83 -29.18
CA LEU A 180 -34.64 0.75 -29.41
C LEU A 180 -35.97 1.25 -29.95
N ARG A 181 -36.09 2.55 -30.26
CA ARG A 181 -37.37 3.23 -30.62
C ARG A 181 -38.12 2.59 -31.75
N HIS A 182 -37.43 1.89 -32.69
CA HIS A 182 -38.13 1.24 -33.81
C HIS A 182 -38.97 0.01 -33.37
N ALA A 183 -38.67 -0.58 -32.20
CA ALA A 183 -39.42 -1.68 -31.63
C ALA A 183 -40.72 -1.23 -30.93
N PHE A 184 -40.98 0.07 -30.91
CA PHE A 184 -42.17 0.62 -30.27
C PHE A 184 -43.14 1.29 -31.30
N PRO A 185 -44.48 1.22 -31.07
CA PRO A 185 -45.10 0.51 -29.96
C PRO A 185 -45.07 -1.01 -30.15
N LEU A 186 -44.94 -1.77 -29.06
CA LEU A 186 -44.74 -3.22 -29.02
C LEU A 186 -45.81 -4.02 -29.73
N GLU A 187 -47.03 -3.47 -29.88
CA GLU A 187 -48.16 -4.10 -30.57
C GLU A 187 -47.91 -4.29 -32.07
N LYS A 188 -46.98 -3.53 -32.65
CA LYS A 188 -46.58 -3.65 -34.04
C LYS A 188 -45.54 -4.78 -34.29
N LEU A 189 -44.89 -5.28 -33.27
CA LEU A 189 -43.98 -6.38 -33.38
C LEU A 189 -44.71 -7.71 -33.67
N SER A 190 -44.03 -8.63 -34.38
CA SER A 190 -44.46 -10.01 -34.50
C SER A 190 -44.61 -10.67 -33.11
N PRO A 191 -45.43 -11.75 -32.98
CA PRO A 191 -45.49 -12.50 -31.73
C PRO A 191 -44.12 -13.02 -31.26
N GLU A 192 -43.26 -13.39 -32.21
CA GLU A 192 -41.90 -13.87 -31.95
C GLU A 192 -41.01 -12.75 -31.45
N ASP A 193 -41.05 -11.57 -32.08
CA ASP A 193 -40.27 -10.41 -31.67
C ASP A 193 -40.72 -9.86 -30.31
N ARG A 194 -42.03 -9.92 -30.00
CA ARG A 194 -42.53 -9.55 -28.64
C ARG A 194 -41.97 -10.44 -27.58
N LYS A 195 -41.92 -11.76 -27.83
CA LYS A 195 -41.34 -12.71 -26.90
C LYS A 195 -39.83 -12.50 -26.76
N ARG A 196 -39.13 -12.15 -27.84
CA ARG A 196 -37.71 -11.80 -27.83
C ARG A 196 -37.47 -10.52 -27.01
N MET A 197 -38.30 -9.51 -27.15
CA MET A 197 -38.22 -8.27 -26.35
C MET A 197 -38.28 -8.54 -24.84
N GLU A 198 -39.01 -9.56 -24.39
CA GLU A 198 -39.07 -9.95 -22.96
C GLU A 198 -37.80 -10.66 -22.49
N THR A 199 -37.08 -11.35 -23.38
CA THR A 199 -35.94 -12.20 -23.02
C THR A 199 -34.58 -11.61 -23.41
N ASP A 200 -34.55 -10.80 -24.45
CA ASP A 200 -33.33 -10.21 -25.03
C ASP A 200 -33.67 -8.86 -25.69
N THR A 201 -33.93 -7.86 -24.85
CA THR A 201 -34.30 -6.52 -25.30
C THR A 201 -33.19 -5.86 -26.12
N ALA A 202 -31.93 -6.18 -25.82
CA ALA A 202 -30.77 -5.64 -26.51
C ALA A 202 -30.76 -5.91 -28.02
N TYR A 203 -31.32 -7.05 -28.43
CA TYR A 203 -31.44 -7.44 -29.84
C TYR A 203 -32.00 -6.35 -30.77
N PHE A 204 -32.83 -5.45 -30.24
CA PHE A 204 -33.47 -4.35 -30.95
C PHE A 204 -32.70 -3.04 -30.92
N GLY A 205 -31.44 -3.05 -30.46
CA GLY A 205 -30.61 -1.86 -30.43
C GLY A 205 -30.04 -1.55 -31.82
N ASP A 206 -30.30 -0.34 -32.32
CA ASP A 206 -29.76 0.16 -33.60
C ASP A 206 -29.10 1.53 -33.42
N ILE A 207 -28.25 1.85 -34.37
CA ILE A 207 -27.59 3.14 -34.46
C ILE A 207 -28.49 4.17 -35.13
N TYR A 208 -28.61 5.33 -34.54
CA TYR A 208 -29.34 6.49 -35.04
C TYR A 208 -28.43 7.71 -35.10
N LEU A 209 -28.80 8.64 -35.94
CA LEU A 209 -28.21 9.97 -36.07
C LEU A 209 -29.25 11.04 -35.81
N MET A 210 -28.86 12.13 -35.15
CA MET A 210 -29.67 13.32 -34.95
C MET A 210 -28.82 14.58 -35.01
N ASN A 211 -29.44 15.75 -35.19
CA ASN A 211 -28.77 17.02 -35.00
C ASN A 211 -28.40 17.22 -33.53
N ALA A 212 -27.42 18.06 -33.23
CA ALA A 212 -26.97 18.35 -31.88
C ALA A 212 -28.05 18.97 -30.97
N ASP A 213 -29.13 19.47 -31.53
CA ASP A 213 -30.29 20.00 -30.79
C ASP A 213 -31.37 18.95 -30.50
N GLY A 214 -31.18 17.69 -30.94
CA GLY A 214 -32.13 16.58 -30.82
C GLY A 214 -33.06 16.44 -32.02
N SER A 215 -33.04 17.33 -33.00
CA SER A 215 -33.91 17.26 -34.16
C SER A 215 -33.39 16.31 -35.24
N ASN A 216 -34.24 16.02 -36.23
CA ASN A 216 -33.91 15.24 -37.45
C ASN A 216 -33.33 13.83 -37.15
N VAL A 217 -33.98 13.10 -36.25
CA VAL A 217 -33.59 11.72 -35.86
C VAL A 217 -33.85 10.76 -37.02
N ARG A 218 -32.81 10.01 -37.43
CA ARG A 218 -32.89 8.97 -38.46
C ARG A 218 -32.12 7.73 -38.12
N ARG A 219 -32.65 6.57 -38.43
CA ARG A 219 -32.01 5.27 -38.25
C ARG A 219 -30.90 5.05 -39.27
N LEU A 220 -29.76 4.55 -38.80
CA LEU A 220 -28.58 4.27 -39.60
C LEU A 220 -28.41 2.76 -39.87
N THR A 221 -28.68 1.92 -38.84
CA THR A 221 -28.59 0.46 -38.96
C THR A 221 -29.97 -0.19 -38.75
N SER A 222 -30.13 -1.43 -39.30
CA SER A 222 -31.36 -2.21 -39.21
C SER A 222 -31.09 -3.72 -39.30
N THR A 223 -29.87 -4.13 -39.02
CA THR A 223 -29.45 -5.54 -39.03
C THR A 223 -29.84 -6.20 -37.70
N PRO A 224 -30.43 -7.43 -37.72
CA PRO A 224 -30.73 -8.17 -36.47
C PRO A 224 -29.50 -8.30 -35.56
N GLY A 225 -29.69 -8.11 -34.26
CA GLY A 225 -28.67 -8.09 -33.24
C GLY A 225 -28.39 -6.67 -32.73
N TYR A 226 -27.72 -6.60 -31.56
CA TYR A 226 -27.47 -5.33 -30.90
C TYR A 226 -26.35 -4.54 -31.58
N ASP A 227 -26.67 -3.40 -32.13
CA ASP A 227 -25.73 -2.35 -32.59
C ASP A 227 -25.62 -1.25 -31.52
N GLY A 228 -24.39 -1.02 -30.99
CA GLY A 228 -24.20 -0.03 -29.92
C GLY A 228 -22.80 0.54 -29.84
N GLY A 229 -22.59 1.54 -28.95
CA GLY A 229 -21.32 2.23 -28.70
C GLY A 229 -20.78 2.94 -29.95
N PRO A 230 -21.58 3.80 -30.62
CA PRO A 230 -21.15 4.42 -31.87
C PRO A 230 -20.26 5.65 -31.65
N PHE A 231 -19.24 5.79 -32.51
CA PHE A 231 -18.38 7.00 -32.58
C PHE A 231 -18.19 7.44 -34.04
N PHE A 232 -17.90 8.72 -34.21
CA PHE A 232 -17.50 9.22 -35.53
C PHE A 232 -16.04 8.97 -35.84
N SER A 233 -15.69 8.81 -37.08
CA SER A 233 -14.29 8.91 -37.56
C SER A 233 -13.76 10.32 -37.34
N PRO A 234 -12.41 10.52 -37.26
CA PRO A 234 -11.80 11.84 -37.03
C PRO A 234 -12.15 12.86 -38.14
N ASP A 235 -12.39 12.42 -39.38
CA ASP A 235 -12.82 13.26 -40.50
C ASP A 235 -14.35 13.49 -40.53
N GLY A 236 -15.10 12.90 -39.62
CA GLY A 236 -16.55 13.02 -39.51
C GLY A 236 -17.35 12.35 -40.62
N LYS A 237 -16.72 11.52 -41.48
CA LYS A 237 -17.42 10.93 -42.62
C LYS A 237 -17.97 9.51 -42.41
N ARG A 238 -17.52 8.88 -41.37
CA ARG A 238 -17.93 7.50 -41.01
C ARG A 238 -18.37 7.41 -39.57
N VAL A 239 -19.11 6.36 -39.24
CA VAL A 239 -19.43 5.92 -37.89
C VAL A 239 -18.86 4.53 -37.69
N ILE A 240 -18.32 4.25 -36.50
CA ILE A 240 -17.86 2.95 -36.02
C ILE A 240 -18.73 2.54 -34.82
N TRP A 241 -19.03 1.23 -34.75
CA TRP A 241 -19.83 0.67 -33.65
C TRP A 241 -19.51 -0.80 -33.44
N ARG A 242 -19.98 -1.40 -32.33
CA ARG A 242 -20.02 -2.85 -32.15
C ARG A 242 -21.37 -3.41 -32.59
N ARG A 243 -21.32 -4.60 -33.19
CA ARG A 243 -22.50 -5.39 -33.56
C ARG A 243 -22.43 -6.75 -32.94
N PHE A 244 -23.43 -7.10 -32.10
CA PHE A 244 -23.61 -8.48 -31.65
C PHE A 244 -24.30 -9.31 -32.73
N ASN A 245 -23.98 -10.60 -32.71
CA ASN A 245 -24.74 -11.56 -33.51
C ASN A 245 -26.16 -11.75 -32.94
N GLU A 246 -27.04 -12.41 -33.67
CA GLU A 246 -28.42 -12.64 -33.25
C GLU A 246 -28.57 -13.43 -31.96
N LYS A 247 -27.55 -14.17 -31.53
CA LYS A 247 -27.55 -14.93 -30.25
C LYS A 247 -27.03 -14.11 -29.07
N GLY A 248 -26.42 -12.94 -29.30
CA GLY A 248 -25.83 -12.11 -28.28
C GLY A 248 -24.55 -12.66 -27.63
N ASP A 249 -23.91 -13.68 -28.22
CA ASP A 249 -22.75 -14.37 -27.64
C ASP A 249 -21.40 -13.95 -28.25
N THR A 250 -21.40 -13.33 -29.43
CA THR A 250 -20.22 -12.74 -30.05
C THR A 250 -20.52 -11.35 -30.59
N ALA A 251 -19.48 -10.51 -30.69
CA ALA A 251 -19.61 -9.16 -31.26
C ALA A 251 -18.41 -8.83 -32.12
N ASP A 252 -18.65 -8.05 -33.18
CA ASP A 252 -17.61 -7.52 -34.03
C ASP A 252 -17.71 -6.00 -34.22
N VAL A 253 -16.57 -5.39 -34.57
CA VAL A 253 -16.48 -3.97 -34.89
C VAL A 253 -16.85 -3.74 -36.37
N TYR A 254 -17.75 -2.79 -36.58
CA TYR A 254 -18.22 -2.36 -37.89
C TYR A 254 -18.04 -0.86 -38.11
N THR A 255 -17.90 -0.43 -39.35
CA THR A 255 -17.93 0.99 -39.75
C THR A 255 -18.74 1.19 -41.02
N ALA A 256 -19.40 2.35 -41.15
CA ALA A 256 -20.14 2.73 -42.34
C ALA A 256 -20.07 4.25 -42.59
N LYS A 257 -20.42 4.68 -43.78
CA LYS A 257 -20.67 6.11 -44.08
C LYS A 257 -21.94 6.61 -43.38
N LEU A 258 -22.06 7.93 -43.20
CA LEU A 258 -23.21 8.54 -42.53
C LEU A 258 -24.55 8.29 -43.21
N ASP A 259 -24.57 7.90 -44.48
CA ASP A 259 -25.77 7.48 -45.19
C ASP A 259 -26.13 6.00 -45.05
N GLY A 260 -25.36 5.24 -44.23
CA GLY A 260 -25.50 3.80 -44.02
C GLY A 260 -24.85 2.94 -45.12
N SER A 261 -24.23 3.52 -46.16
CA SER A 261 -23.52 2.80 -47.21
C SER A 261 -22.08 2.41 -46.80
N ASP A 262 -21.44 1.59 -47.63
CA ASP A 262 -20.04 1.15 -47.44
C ASP A 262 -19.77 0.57 -46.04
N VAL A 263 -20.66 -0.39 -45.63
CA VAL A 263 -20.50 -1.10 -44.36
C VAL A 263 -19.31 -2.05 -44.43
N ARG A 264 -18.39 -1.94 -43.45
CA ARG A 264 -17.19 -2.78 -43.33
C ARG A 264 -17.14 -3.43 -41.98
N ARG A 265 -16.81 -4.72 -41.93
CA ARG A 265 -16.52 -5.48 -40.72
C ARG A 265 -15.02 -5.45 -40.47
N LEU A 266 -14.59 -4.88 -39.34
CA LEU A 266 -13.17 -4.73 -39.04
C LEU A 266 -12.59 -5.90 -38.24
N THR A 267 -13.43 -6.68 -37.51
CA THR A 267 -13.00 -7.84 -36.73
C THR A 267 -13.83 -9.07 -37.03
N ASP A 268 -13.30 -10.26 -36.69
CA ASP A 268 -13.96 -11.56 -36.85
C ASP A 268 -13.40 -12.63 -35.91
N PHE A 269 -13.08 -12.26 -34.69
CA PHE A 269 -12.45 -13.15 -33.72
C PHE A 269 -13.31 -14.35 -33.28
N GLY A 270 -14.61 -14.35 -33.56
CA GLY A 270 -15.54 -15.28 -32.94
C GLY A 270 -15.67 -15.13 -31.42
N ALA A 271 -15.39 -13.94 -30.93
CA ALA A 271 -15.40 -13.52 -29.52
C ALA A 271 -16.13 -12.17 -29.43
N MET A 272 -16.19 -11.58 -28.26
CA MET A 272 -16.73 -10.21 -28.10
C MET A 272 -15.64 -9.19 -28.46
N SER A 273 -15.82 -8.45 -29.53
CA SER A 273 -15.04 -7.26 -29.92
C SER A 273 -15.94 -6.04 -29.81
N TRP A 274 -15.60 -5.11 -28.89
CA TRP A 274 -16.47 -4.00 -28.55
C TRP A 274 -15.70 -2.73 -28.13
N ALA A 275 -16.41 -1.63 -27.87
CA ALA A 275 -15.84 -0.32 -27.50
C ALA A 275 -14.75 0.15 -28.47
N PRO A 276 -15.00 0.20 -29.79
CA PRO A 276 -14.02 0.66 -30.76
C PRO A 276 -13.84 2.17 -30.70
N TYR A 277 -12.60 2.64 -30.90
CA TYR A 277 -12.29 4.05 -30.99
C TYR A 277 -11.22 4.31 -32.05
N PHE A 278 -11.41 5.33 -32.91
CA PHE A 278 -10.42 5.70 -33.91
C PHE A 278 -9.21 6.40 -33.28
N HIS A 279 -8.00 6.07 -33.73
CA HIS A 279 -6.87 6.95 -33.50
C HIS A 279 -7.07 8.25 -34.25
N PRO A 280 -6.67 9.44 -33.70
CA PRO A 280 -6.86 10.73 -34.39
C PRO A 280 -6.24 10.84 -35.80
N SER A 281 -5.22 10.05 -36.10
CA SER A 281 -4.66 9.97 -37.48
C SER A 281 -5.62 9.31 -38.47
N GLY A 282 -6.68 8.62 -38.04
CA GLY A 282 -7.61 7.88 -38.89
C GLY A 282 -7.06 6.56 -39.44
N GLN A 283 -5.80 6.21 -39.18
CA GLN A 283 -5.13 5.07 -39.83
C GLN A 283 -5.45 3.71 -39.22
N TYR A 284 -5.94 3.68 -37.97
CA TYR A 284 -6.31 2.46 -37.26
C TYR A 284 -7.33 2.73 -36.14
N VAL A 285 -7.86 1.65 -35.64
CA VAL A 285 -8.86 1.60 -34.60
C VAL A 285 -8.29 0.79 -33.42
N ILE A 286 -8.50 1.26 -32.18
CA ILE A 286 -8.32 0.48 -30.96
C ILE A 286 -9.68 -0.01 -30.48
N TYR A 287 -9.73 -1.21 -29.91
CA TYR A 287 -10.96 -1.79 -29.40
C TYR A 287 -10.66 -2.83 -28.30
N THR A 288 -11.68 -3.25 -27.61
CA THR A 288 -11.64 -4.24 -26.51
C THR A 288 -12.08 -5.62 -27.04
N ALA A 289 -11.39 -6.71 -26.66
CA ALA A 289 -11.87 -8.06 -26.98
C ALA A 289 -11.49 -9.10 -25.92
N ASN A 290 -12.37 -10.11 -25.75
CA ASN A 290 -12.16 -11.24 -24.84
C ASN A 290 -11.68 -12.51 -25.54
N LYS A 291 -10.89 -12.37 -26.59
CA LYS A 291 -10.33 -13.50 -27.38
C LYS A 291 -9.60 -14.54 -26.55
N LEU A 292 -9.04 -14.12 -25.40
CA LEU A 292 -8.18 -14.97 -24.55
C LEU A 292 -8.95 -15.65 -23.40
N GLY A 293 -10.26 -15.46 -23.32
CA GLY A 293 -11.13 -16.05 -22.30
C GLY A 293 -12.27 -15.12 -21.92
N PHE A 294 -13.39 -15.70 -21.51
CA PHE A 294 -14.64 -14.96 -21.27
C PHE A 294 -14.49 -13.79 -20.28
N ALA A 295 -13.65 -13.93 -19.27
CA ALA A 295 -13.41 -12.92 -18.23
C ALA A 295 -12.12 -12.09 -18.46
N ASN A 296 -11.36 -12.36 -19.53
CA ASN A 296 -10.11 -11.67 -19.83
C ASN A 296 -10.29 -10.77 -21.06
N PHE A 297 -10.51 -9.50 -20.82
CA PHE A 297 -10.66 -8.48 -21.85
C PHE A 297 -9.37 -7.70 -22.00
N GLU A 298 -8.92 -7.56 -23.26
CA GLU A 298 -7.68 -6.89 -23.63
C GLU A 298 -7.91 -5.87 -24.74
N LEU A 299 -7.01 -4.92 -24.87
CA LEU A 299 -7.01 -3.95 -25.95
C LEU A 299 -6.29 -4.52 -27.18
N PHE A 300 -6.87 -4.27 -28.35
CA PHE A 300 -6.31 -4.63 -29.64
C PHE A 300 -6.37 -3.43 -30.59
N VAL A 301 -5.44 -3.36 -31.55
CA VAL A 301 -5.50 -2.44 -32.68
C VAL A 301 -5.70 -3.18 -34.00
N VAL A 302 -6.46 -2.59 -34.90
CA VAL A 302 -6.68 -3.06 -36.26
C VAL A 302 -6.63 -1.90 -37.25
N ASP A 303 -6.13 -2.11 -38.46
CA ASP A 303 -6.14 -1.07 -39.50
C ASP A 303 -7.56 -0.61 -39.85
N GLU A 304 -7.70 0.60 -40.39
CA GLU A 304 -8.97 1.24 -40.70
C GLU A 304 -9.89 0.47 -41.69
N LEU A 305 -9.30 -0.46 -42.46
CA LEU A 305 -10.00 -1.31 -43.41
C LEU A 305 -10.31 -2.69 -42.87
N GLY A 306 -9.72 -3.06 -41.70
CA GLY A 306 -9.75 -4.43 -41.15
C GLY A 306 -9.06 -5.44 -42.10
N ALA A 307 -8.07 -5.01 -42.88
CA ALA A 307 -7.35 -5.84 -43.83
C ALA A 307 -6.25 -6.69 -43.17
N LYS A 308 -5.82 -6.32 -42.00
CA LYS A 308 -4.78 -7.00 -41.20
C LYS A 308 -5.36 -7.74 -40.01
N GLU A 309 -4.64 -8.79 -39.59
CA GLU A 309 -4.93 -9.41 -38.29
C GLU A 309 -4.71 -8.40 -37.18
N PRO A 310 -5.64 -8.32 -36.18
CA PRO A 310 -5.50 -7.40 -35.08
C PRO A 310 -4.29 -7.71 -34.20
N VAL A 311 -3.65 -6.65 -33.67
CA VAL A 311 -2.48 -6.72 -32.80
C VAL A 311 -2.91 -6.44 -31.36
N ARG A 312 -2.54 -7.32 -30.41
CA ARG A 312 -2.79 -7.14 -28.97
C ARG A 312 -1.90 -6.04 -28.40
N VAL A 313 -2.46 -5.19 -27.54
CA VAL A 313 -1.82 -4.04 -26.92
C VAL A 313 -1.57 -4.27 -25.42
N THR A 314 -2.59 -4.72 -24.67
CA THR A 314 -2.50 -4.97 -23.22
C THR A 314 -2.34 -6.44 -22.90
N TYR A 315 -1.70 -6.73 -21.75
CA TYR A 315 -1.30 -8.08 -21.39
C TYR A 315 -1.51 -8.36 -19.89
N THR A 316 -2.44 -7.67 -19.24
CA THR A 316 -2.74 -7.85 -17.83
C THR A 316 -4.04 -8.64 -17.66
N ASP A 317 -3.98 -9.76 -16.93
CA ASP A 317 -5.18 -10.59 -16.69
C ASP A 317 -6.31 -9.78 -16.05
N GLY A 318 -7.52 -9.94 -16.58
CA GLY A 318 -8.73 -9.30 -16.07
C GLY A 318 -9.41 -8.40 -17.10
N PHE A 319 -9.75 -7.19 -16.73
CA PHE A 319 -10.48 -6.26 -17.58
C PHE A 319 -9.60 -5.08 -17.97
N ASP A 320 -9.29 -4.97 -19.26
CA ASP A 320 -8.79 -3.78 -19.93
C ASP A 320 -9.76 -3.44 -21.07
N GLY A 321 -10.44 -2.30 -20.99
CA GLY A 321 -11.48 -1.97 -21.96
C GLY A 321 -11.81 -0.48 -22.05
N LEU A 322 -12.72 -0.14 -22.97
CA LEU A 322 -13.20 1.23 -23.22
C LEU A 322 -12.04 2.21 -23.51
N PRO A 323 -11.16 1.89 -24.46
CA PRO A 323 -9.99 2.71 -24.79
C PRO A 323 -10.37 3.97 -25.56
N VAL A 324 -9.66 5.07 -25.25
CA VAL A 324 -9.83 6.35 -25.94
C VAL A 324 -8.49 7.06 -26.08
N PHE A 325 -8.21 7.61 -27.25
CA PHE A 325 -7.02 8.43 -27.48
C PHE A 325 -7.24 9.89 -27.11
N SER A 326 -6.20 10.56 -26.61
CA SER A 326 -6.18 12.04 -26.55
C SER A 326 -6.27 12.63 -27.96
N PRO A 327 -6.77 13.86 -28.12
CA PRO A 327 -6.93 14.49 -29.45
C PRO A 327 -5.64 14.61 -30.25
N ASP A 328 -4.49 14.71 -29.57
CA ASP A 328 -3.17 14.73 -30.20
C ASP A 328 -2.60 13.34 -30.52
N GLY A 329 -3.32 12.26 -30.13
CA GLY A 329 -2.93 10.88 -30.36
C GLY A 329 -1.74 10.39 -29.52
N LYS A 330 -1.28 11.18 -28.54
CA LYS A 330 -0.08 10.83 -27.75
C LYS A 330 -0.37 10.10 -26.45
N LYS A 331 -1.61 10.09 -25.99
CA LYS A 331 -2.04 9.40 -24.77
C LYS A 331 -3.18 8.45 -25.08
N LEU A 332 -3.20 7.36 -24.34
CA LEU A 332 -4.31 6.42 -24.27
C LEU A 332 -4.88 6.44 -22.85
N ALA A 333 -6.20 6.61 -22.71
CA ALA A 333 -6.93 6.35 -21.48
C ALA A 333 -7.82 5.13 -21.68
N TRP A 334 -7.97 4.30 -20.65
CA TRP A 334 -8.84 3.13 -20.69
C TRP A 334 -9.31 2.74 -19.29
N THR A 335 -10.35 1.94 -19.22
CA THR A 335 -10.86 1.35 -18.00
C THR A 335 -10.10 0.05 -17.73
N SER A 336 -9.53 -0.10 -16.51
CA SER A 336 -8.76 -1.28 -16.16
C SER A 336 -9.08 -1.79 -14.75
N GLY A 337 -9.07 -3.12 -14.62
CA GLY A 337 -9.13 -3.82 -13.33
C GLY A 337 -7.77 -4.07 -12.68
N ARG A 338 -6.72 -3.37 -13.07
CA ARG A 338 -5.34 -3.49 -12.53
C ARG A 338 -5.18 -3.00 -11.09
N THR A 339 -6.24 -2.58 -10.44
CA THR A 339 -6.23 -2.14 -9.03
C THR A 339 -6.05 -3.32 -8.08
N PRO A 340 -5.51 -3.13 -6.86
CA PRO A 340 -5.39 -4.19 -5.86
C PRO A 340 -6.73 -4.88 -5.55
N GLU A 341 -7.81 -4.11 -5.48
CA GLU A 341 -9.17 -4.61 -5.21
C GLU A 341 -9.83 -5.22 -6.45
N LYS A 342 -9.17 -5.18 -7.60
CA LYS A 342 -9.69 -5.62 -8.89
C LYS A 342 -10.98 -4.88 -9.33
N ASN A 343 -11.19 -3.69 -8.81
CA ASN A 343 -12.24 -2.78 -9.22
C ASN A 343 -11.81 -2.00 -10.46
N SER A 344 -12.76 -1.74 -11.37
CA SER A 344 -12.49 -0.94 -12.56
C SER A 344 -12.20 0.52 -12.21
N GLN A 345 -11.09 1.04 -12.70
CA GLN A 345 -10.72 2.46 -12.63
C GLN A 345 -10.18 2.93 -13.98
N ILE A 346 -10.04 4.25 -14.16
CA ILE A 346 -9.46 4.80 -15.38
C ILE A 346 -7.94 4.87 -15.21
N PHE A 347 -7.25 4.31 -16.20
CA PHE A 347 -5.80 4.37 -16.37
C PHE A 347 -5.45 5.25 -17.56
N MET A 348 -4.23 5.78 -17.58
CA MET A 348 -3.68 6.57 -18.68
C MET A 348 -2.21 6.21 -18.89
N ALA A 349 -1.79 6.18 -20.16
CA ALA A 349 -0.40 5.96 -20.55
C ALA A 349 -0.03 6.87 -21.72
N ASP A 350 1.27 7.06 -21.95
CA ASP A 350 1.78 7.60 -23.17
C ASP A 350 1.70 6.54 -24.27
N TRP A 351 1.19 6.90 -25.42
CA TRP A 351 0.96 6.02 -26.57
C TRP A 351 2.07 6.12 -27.61
N ASN A 352 2.58 4.97 -28.02
CA ASN A 352 3.58 4.88 -29.09
C ASN A 352 2.91 4.60 -30.45
N HIS A 353 2.53 5.68 -31.13
CA HIS A 353 1.89 5.64 -32.45
C HIS A 353 2.72 4.90 -33.50
N ASP A 354 4.02 5.18 -33.57
CA ASP A 354 4.92 4.58 -34.57
C ASP A 354 5.05 3.07 -34.37
N ALA A 355 5.12 2.60 -33.10
CA ALA A 355 5.13 1.19 -32.79
C ALA A 355 3.83 0.48 -33.20
N ALA A 356 2.68 1.14 -33.01
CA ALA A 356 1.39 0.61 -33.44
C ALA A 356 1.32 0.45 -34.97
N LEU A 357 1.75 1.47 -35.74
CA LEU A 357 1.84 1.40 -37.19
C LEU A 357 2.81 0.32 -37.67
N ALA A 358 3.98 0.22 -37.04
CA ALA A 358 4.98 -0.79 -37.39
C ALA A 358 4.47 -2.22 -37.08
N ALA A 359 3.73 -2.41 -36.01
CA ALA A 359 3.12 -3.69 -35.64
C ALA A 359 2.02 -4.09 -36.64
N LEU A 360 1.12 -3.16 -36.99
CA LEU A 360 0.08 -3.38 -37.98
C LEU A 360 0.65 -3.66 -39.38
N ALA A 361 1.73 -2.96 -39.77
CA ALA A 361 2.41 -3.23 -41.06
C ALA A 361 2.95 -4.67 -41.15
N LYS A 362 3.46 -5.20 -40.01
CA LYS A 362 3.99 -6.58 -39.90
C LYS A 362 2.91 -7.64 -39.71
N ALA A 363 1.71 -7.24 -39.30
CA ALA A 363 0.62 -8.18 -39.08
C ALA A 363 0.23 -8.91 -40.36
N PRO A 364 -0.11 -10.19 -40.31
CA PRO A 364 -0.58 -10.94 -41.47
C PRO A 364 -1.81 -10.30 -42.14
N ALA A 365 -1.96 -10.45 -43.45
CA ALA A 365 -3.22 -10.10 -44.11
C ALA A 365 -4.34 -11.01 -43.62
N ARG A 366 -5.51 -10.43 -43.27
CA ARG A 366 -6.68 -11.19 -42.85
C ARG A 366 -7.26 -11.97 -44.06
N SER A 367 -7.50 -13.25 -43.88
CA SER A 367 -8.08 -14.07 -44.94
C SER A 367 -9.50 -13.61 -45.29
N GLY A 368 -9.69 -13.02 -46.45
CA GLY A 368 -10.99 -12.52 -46.94
C GLY A 368 -11.11 -11.03 -47.22
N ALA A 369 -10.05 -10.23 -47.04
CA ALA A 369 -10.04 -8.79 -47.30
C ALA A 369 -9.59 -8.47 -48.76
N SER A 370 -10.28 -7.54 -49.41
CA SER A 370 -9.96 -7.07 -50.78
C SER A 370 -8.75 -6.14 -50.80
N ASN A 371 -7.81 -6.38 -51.71
CA ASN A 371 -6.53 -5.67 -51.88
C ASN A 371 -6.66 -4.19 -52.24
N HIS A 372 -6.04 -3.29 -51.49
CA HIS A 372 -5.56 -1.99 -51.96
C HIS A 372 -4.24 -1.65 -51.25
N SER A 373 -3.19 -1.37 -52.04
CA SER A 373 -1.82 -1.15 -51.56
C SER A 373 -1.56 0.31 -51.16
N PRO A 374 -0.70 0.55 -50.15
CA PRO A 374 -0.22 1.89 -49.83
C PRO A 374 1.24 2.12 -50.19
N GLY A 375 1.59 3.38 -50.40
CA GLY A 375 2.93 3.85 -50.77
C GLY A 375 3.71 4.45 -49.61
N SER A 376 5.00 4.08 -49.62
CA SER A 376 6.25 4.72 -49.19
C SER A 376 6.49 5.37 -47.82
N SER A 377 7.53 4.93 -47.31
CA SER A 377 8.53 5.06 -46.24
C SER A 377 9.14 6.44 -45.90
N VAL A 378 9.48 6.64 -44.59
CA VAL A 378 10.52 7.56 -44.10
C VAL A 378 11.29 6.85 -42.95
N GLN A 379 12.61 7.03 -42.95
CA GLN A 379 13.58 6.41 -42.04
C GLN A 379 13.82 7.20 -40.73
N PRO A 380 14.36 6.56 -39.70
CA PRO A 380 14.49 7.13 -38.34
C PRO A 380 15.85 7.78 -38.06
N ASN A 381 15.85 8.71 -37.14
CA ASN A 381 17.05 9.41 -36.66
C ASN A 381 17.47 8.91 -35.26
N THR A 382 18.78 8.89 -35.08
CA THR A 382 19.55 8.24 -34.01
C THR A 382 19.66 9.04 -32.71
N ALA A 383 19.82 8.33 -31.59
CA ALA A 383 20.02 8.85 -30.23
C ALA A 383 21.46 9.30 -29.94
N VAL A 384 21.62 10.28 -29.05
CA VAL A 384 22.88 10.81 -28.52
C VAL A 384 23.05 10.37 -27.06
N PRO A 385 24.26 9.95 -26.64
CA PRO A 385 24.48 9.47 -25.26
C PRO A 385 24.86 10.60 -24.28
N VAL A 386 24.44 10.44 -23.02
CA VAL A 386 24.74 11.32 -21.90
C VAL A 386 26.02 10.88 -21.18
N GLN A 387 26.93 11.81 -20.95
CA GLN A 387 28.18 11.59 -20.21
C GLN A 387 28.00 11.90 -18.71
N HIS A 388 28.54 11.02 -17.86
CA HIS A 388 28.66 11.24 -16.43
C HIS A 388 29.89 12.08 -16.05
N ALA A 389 29.72 13.07 -15.17
CA ALA A 389 30.81 13.88 -14.62
C ALA A 389 31.26 13.33 -13.26
N ALA A 390 32.57 13.39 -13.03
CA ALA A 390 33.25 12.84 -11.85
C ALA A 390 33.07 13.71 -10.58
N LEU A 391 33.11 13.02 -9.44
CA LEU A 391 32.95 13.52 -8.07
C LEU A 391 34.14 14.35 -7.59
N ASN A 392 33.83 15.46 -6.90
CA ASN A 392 34.75 16.28 -6.14
C ASN A 392 34.43 16.19 -4.65
N THR A 393 35.33 15.59 -3.87
CA THR A 393 35.19 15.47 -2.41
C THR A 393 35.75 16.72 -1.72
N GLN A 394 34.87 17.60 -1.24
CA GLN A 394 35.21 18.62 -0.25
C GLN A 394 34.45 18.39 1.06
N PRO A 395 34.98 18.82 2.24
CA PRO A 395 34.30 18.62 3.51
C PRO A 395 32.95 19.35 3.54
N ALA A 396 31.93 18.67 4.05
CA ALA A 396 30.57 19.16 4.11
C ALA A 396 30.46 20.40 5.00
N VAL A 397 30.29 21.57 4.38
CA VAL A 397 29.91 22.81 5.08
C VAL A 397 28.39 22.92 4.97
N ALA A 398 27.73 23.25 6.11
CA ALA A 398 26.30 23.48 6.12
C ALA A 398 25.90 24.53 5.05
N PRO A 399 24.98 24.20 4.13
CA PRO A 399 24.56 25.15 3.11
C PRO A 399 23.85 26.36 3.74
N LYS A 400 24.10 27.56 3.23
CA LYS A 400 23.61 28.81 3.81
C LYS A 400 22.60 29.59 2.95
N ASN A 401 22.51 29.28 1.66
CA ASN A 401 21.64 29.95 0.72
C ASN A 401 20.74 28.92 0.05
N PHE A 402 19.47 28.94 0.38
CA PHE A 402 18.45 28.07 -0.20
C PHE A 402 17.50 28.87 -1.07
N SER A 403 17.04 28.27 -2.16
CA SER A 403 15.94 28.80 -2.94
C SER A 403 14.64 28.70 -2.12
N ALA A 404 13.75 29.65 -2.30
CA ALA A 404 12.39 29.51 -1.79
C ALA A 404 11.54 28.56 -2.68
N GLN A 405 12.08 28.12 -3.82
CA GLN A 405 11.49 27.09 -4.67
C GLN A 405 12.13 25.76 -4.37
N ILE A 406 11.31 24.72 -4.30
CA ILE A 406 11.76 23.33 -4.14
C ILE A 406 12.62 22.94 -5.35
N THR A 407 13.90 22.64 -5.14
CA THR A 407 14.85 22.28 -6.20
C THR A 407 15.66 21.03 -5.85
N ALA A 408 16.01 20.23 -6.86
CA ALA A 408 16.89 19.06 -6.70
C ALA A 408 18.28 19.46 -6.17
N THR A 409 18.73 20.68 -6.47
CA THR A 409 20.02 21.22 -6.00
C THR A 409 20.01 21.44 -4.50
N ASP A 410 18.97 22.10 -3.96
CA ASP A 410 18.85 22.38 -2.53
C ASP A 410 18.63 21.10 -1.73
N VAL A 411 17.72 20.21 -2.20
CA VAL A 411 17.52 18.86 -1.63
C VAL A 411 18.86 18.11 -1.55
N ARG A 412 19.65 18.09 -2.64
CA ARG A 412 20.96 17.43 -2.67
C ARG A 412 21.92 18.03 -1.65
N ALA A 413 21.95 19.35 -1.53
CA ALA A 413 22.83 20.05 -0.58
C ALA A 413 22.47 19.67 0.87
N GLN A 414 21.19 19.65 1.20
CA GLN A 414 20.69 19.26 2.52
C GLN A 414 20.97 17.79 2.86
N VAL A 415 20.70 16.87 1.92
CA VAL A 415 21.01 15.44 2.09
C VAL A 415 22.51 15.23 2.27
N ASN A 416 23.35 15.85 1.45
CA ASN A 416 24.82 15.74 1.56
C ASN A 416 25.33 16.20 2.93
N PHE A 417 24.75 17.25 3.50
CA PHE A 417 25.10 17.69 4.84
C PHE A 417 24.62 16.68 5.89
N LEU A 418 23.33 16.35 5.89
CA LEU A 418 22.74 15.44 6.89
C LEU A 418 23.35 14.05 6.86
N ALA A 419 23.65 13.50 5.69
CA ALA A 419 24.26 12.18 5.53
C ALA A 419 25.80 12.23 5.48
N SER A 420 26.43 13.36 5.88
CA SER A 420 27.88 13.47 5.90
C SER A 420 28.53 12.64 7.01
N GLU A 421 29.72 12.17 6.79
CA GLU A 421 30.52 11.46 7.81
C GLU A 421 30.78 12.31 9.05
N ALA A 422 30.77 13.66 8.93
CA ALA A 422 30.95 14.59 10.04
C ALA A 422 29.85 14.51 11.10
N LEU A 423 28.66 14.03 10.72
CA LEU A 423 27.54 13.82 11.64
C LEU A 423 27.51 12.41 12.23
N GLU A 424 28.51 11.57 11.91
CA GLU A 424 28.70 10.24 12.51
C GLU A 424 27.41 9.39 12.53
N GLY A 425 26.60 9.48 11.46
CA GLY A 425 25.34 8.75 11.34
C GLY A 425 24.23 9.20 12.29
N ARG A 426 24.29 10.37 12.85
CA ARG A 426 23.21 11.07 13.59
C ARG A 426 22.47 10.26 14.65
N LEU A 427 23.17 9.33 15.34
CA LEU A 427 22.51 8.50 16.36
C LEU A 427 21.89 9.38 17.45
N THR A 428 20.67 9.08 17.82
CA THR A 428 19.91 9.78 18.88
C THR A 428 20.75 9.99 20.15
N GLY A 429 20.80 11.23 20.62
CA GLY A 429 21.57 11.61 21.82
C GLY A 429 23.07 11.72 21.62
N THR A 430 23.56 11.84 20.38
CA THR A 430 24.97 12.05 20.03
C THR A 430 25.22 13.49 19.55
N PRO A 431 26.51 13.92 19.52
CA PRO A 431 26.85 15.23 18.94
C PRO A 431 26.42 15.39 17.47
N GLY A 432 26.47 14.31 16.67
CA GLY A 432 26.03 14.33 15.28
C GLY A 432 24.52 14.62 15.14
N ALA A 433 23.68 14.00 15.96
CA ALA A 433 22.26 14.32 16.03
C ALA A 433 22.00 15.77 16.47
N GLN A 434 22.78 16.29 17.44
CA GLN A 434 22.66 17.68 17.90
C GLN A 434 23.05 18.69 16.81
N GLN A 435 24.06 18.39 16.00
CA GLN A 435 24.45 19.23 14.85
C GLN A 435 23.38 19.21 13.77
N ALA A 436 22.78 18.06 13.47
CA ALA A 436 21.64 17.95 12.57
C ALA A 436 20.44 18.79 13.07
N ALA A 437 20.10 18.67 14.36
CA ALA A 437 19.03 19.44 14.99
C ALA A 437 19.29 20.97 14.88
N THR A 438 20.53 21.40 15.11
CA THR A 438 20.91 22.81 14.99
C THR A 438 20.79 23.31 13.55
N PHE A 439 21.25 22.55 12.58
CA PHE A 439 21.10 22.87 11.17
C PHE A 439 19.62 23.03 10.77
N ILE A 440 18.74 22.13 11.21
CA ILE A 440 17.30 22.20 10.94
C ILE A 440 16.66 23.42 11.56
N ALA A 441 17.01 23.74 12.83
CA ALA A 441 16.51 24.92 13.53
C ALA A 441 16.96 26.23 12.87
N ASP A 442 18.22 26.31 12.46
CA ASP A 442 18.78 27.47 11.74
C ASP A 442 18.09 27.64 10.37
N TYR A 443 17.80 26.55 9.68
CA TYR A 443 17.03 26.60 8.44
C TYR A 443 15.63 27.16 8.68
N PHE A 444 14.87 26.62 9.65
CA PHE A 444 13.52 27.11 9.99
C PHE A 444 13.53 28.62 10.34
N LYS A 445 14.52 29.05 11.08
CA LYS A 445 14.72 30.48 11.39
C LYS A 445 14.99 31.29 10.12
N THR A 446 15.82 30.81 9.23
CA THR A 446 16.20 31.50 7.98
C THR A 446 15.00 31.70 7.06
N VAL A 447 14.11 30.71 6.97
CA VAL A 447 12.88 30.81 6.16
C VAL A 447 11.73 31.52 6.89
N GLY A 448 11.97 32.10 8.07
CA GLY A 448 11.02 32.96 8.78
C GLY A 448 9.93 32.23 9.56
N LEU A 449 10.08 30.93 9.80
CA LEU A 449 9.16 30.20 10.66
C LEU A 449 9.39 30.56 12.13
N GLN A 450 8.35 30.45 12.95
CA GLN A 450 8.38 30.78 14.37
C GLN A 450 8.58 29.53 15.24
N PRO A 451 9.25 29.66 16.40
CA PRO A 451 9.19 28.65 17.43
C PRO A 451 7.73 28.43 17.87
N LEU A 452 7.38 27.23 18.31
CA LEU A 452 6.02 26.95 18.74
C LEU A 452 5.64 27.83 19.96
N HIS A 453 4.37 28.23 20.04
CA HIS A 453 3.90 29.22 21.01
C HIS A 453 4.30 28.88 22.45
N GLY A 454 4.98 29.83 23.11
CA GLY A 454 5.47 29.69 24.49
C GLY A 454 6.88 29.13 24.62
N GLU A 455 7.46 28.58 23.56
CA GLU A 455 8.83 28.08 23.54
C GLU A 455 9.82 29.21 23.21
N LYS A 456 11.02 29.17 23.84
CA LYS A 456 12.07 30.17 23.61
C LYS A 456 12.90 29.86 22.37
N ASP A 457 12.90 28.63 21.92
CA ASP A 457 13.65 28.14 20.77
C ASP A 457 12.85 27.08 20.01
N TYR A 458 13.47 26.48 18.99
CA TYR A 458 12.83 25.47 18.14
C TYR A 458 12.86 24.06 18.73
N PHE A 459 13.38 23.87 19.96
CA PHE A 459 13.66 22.55 20.50
C PHE A 459 12.62 22.10 21.52
N GLN A 460 12.15 20.88 21.37
CA GLN A 460 11.41 20.15 22.37
C GLN A 460 12.31 19.04 22.93
N PRO A 461 12.99 19.26 24.06
CA PRO A 461 13.89 18.27 24.65
C PRO A 461 13.11 17.13 25.29
N PHE A 462 13.68 15.92 25.19
CA PHE A 462 13.20 14.73 25.88
C PHE A 462 14.34 13.89 26.44
N GLU A 463 14.06 13.17 27.51
CA GLU A 463 14.96 12.18 28.10
C GLU A 463 14.53 10.80 27.67
N PHE A 464 15.47 9.95 27.31
CA PHE A 464 15.22 8.56 26.95
C PHE A 464 16.26 7.65 27.58
N SER A 465 15.94 6.37 27.68
CA SER A 465 16.88 5.37 28.08
C SER A 465 17.65 4.88 26.86
N ALA A 466 18.96 5.06 26.86
CA ALA A 466 19.87 4.71 25.78
C ALA A 466 20.57 3.36 25.98
N GLY A 467 20.29 2.67 27.05
CA GLY A 467 20.87 1.38 27.38
C GLY A 467 20.68 0.99 28.82
N VAL A 468 21.13 -0.22 29.16
CA VAL A 468 21.14 -0.74 30.54
C VAL A 468 22.53 -1.31 30.82
N ARG A 469 23.08 -0.97 31.96
CA ARG A 469 24.34 -1.48 32.48
C ARG A 469 24.10 -2.26 33.77
N VAL A 470 24.74 -3.44 33.87
CA VAL A 470 24.77 -4.23 35.10
C VAL A 470 25.73 -3.56 36.10
N LEU A 471 25.28 -3.27 37.30
CA LEU A 471 26.14 -2.74 38.37
C LEU A 471 26.86 -3.90 39.05
N THR A 472 27.99 -4.33 38.49
CA THR A 472 28.72 -5.56 38.80
C THR A 472 28.91 -5.78 40.29
N ASN A 473 29.31 -4.77 41.04
CA ASN A 473 29.62 -4.83 42.46
C ASN A 473 28.35 -4.82 43.37
N GLN A 474 27.17 -4.62 42.77
CA GLN A 474 25.90 -4.58 43.49
C GLN A 474 24.99 -5.78 43.17
N ASN A 475 25.51 -6.71 42.40
CA ASN A 475 24.80 -7.93 42.05
C ASN A 475 25.40 -9.13 42.75
N SER A 476 24.57 -9.91 43.41
CA SER A 476 24.98 -11.16 44.07
C SER A 476 23.84 -12.17 44.07
N ALA A 477 24.17 -13.41 43.94
CA ALA A 477 23.21 -14.48 44.13
C ALA A 477 23.84 -15.64 44.91
N THR A 478 23.09 -16.27 45.76
CA THR A 478 23.49 -17.44 46.54
C THR A 478 22.38 -18.47 46.47
N LEU A 479 22.76 -19.67 46.09
CA LEU A 479 21.87 -20.84 46.04
C LEU A 479 22.11 -21.64 47.34
N ARG A 480 21.07 -21.89 48.13
CA ARG A 480 21.12 -22.75 49.29
C ARG A 480 20.42 -24.07 48.96
N VAL A 481 21.17 -25.16 49.01
CA VAL A 481 20.73 -26.51 48.69
C VAL A 481 21.45 -27.51 49.60
N ALA A 482 20.71 -28.39 50.26
CA ALA A 482 21.25 -29.44 51.13
C ALA A 482 22.30 -28.98 52.17
N GLY A 483 22.13 -27.77 52.67
CA GLY A 483 23.06 -27.19 53.64
C GLY A 483 24.24 -26.43 53.01
N GLU A 484 24.52 -26.59 51.74
CA GLU A 484 25.56 -25.83 51.03
C GLU A 484 25.01 -24.46 50.56
N GLN A 485 25.88 -23.46 50.49
CA GLN A 485 25.55 -22.10 50.08
C GLN A 485 26.56 -21.53 49.11
N PRO A 486 26.79 -22.17 47.94
CA PRO A 486 27.73 -21.62 46.99
C PRO A 486 27.25 -20.27 46.42
N PRO A 487 28.13 -19.27 46.35
CA PRO A 487 27.86 -18.06 45.60
C PRO A 487 27.77 -18.37 44.09
N LEU A 488 26.81 -17.75 43.41
CA LEU A 488 26.68 -17.82 41.99
C LEU A 488 27.50 -16.70 41.30
N MET A 489 28.14 -17.04 40.20
CA MET A 489 28.96 -16.09 39.45
C MET A 489 28.10 -15.27 38.48
N LEU A 490 28.26 -13.95 38.56
CA LEU A 490 27.60 -13.04 37.62
C LEU A 490 28.09 -13.33 36.18
N ASP A 491 27.18 -13.23 35.21
CA ASP A 491 27.38 -13.50 33.78
C ASP A 491 27.77 -14.95 33.40
N LYS A 492 27.91 -15.83 34.37
CA LYS A 492 28.12 -17.26 34.16
C LYS A 492 26.90 -18.06 34.71
N ASP A 493 26.59 -17.88 35.97
CA ASP A 493 25.56 -18.65 36.67
C ASP A 493 24.22 -17.89 36.72
N PHE A 494 24.28 -16.56 36.79
CA PHE A 494 23.10 -15.68 36.72
C PHE A 494 23.42 -14.34 36.07
N ARG A 495 22.35 -13.67 35.60
CA ARG A 495 22.41 -12.30 35.09
C ARG A 495 21.11 -11.58 35.42
N PRO A 496 21.15 -10.34 35.95
CA PRO A 496 19.94 -9.56 36.15
C PRO A 496 19.27 -9.30 34.81
N LEU A 497 17.93 -9.27 34.77
CA LEU A 497 17.21 -8.85 33.56
C LEU A 497 17.18 -7.33 33.47
N ALA A 498 17.23 -6.77 32.28
CA ALA A 498 17.30 -5.33 32.05
C ALA A 498 16.19 -4.51 32.74
N PHE A 499 15.04 -5.11 32.92
CA PHE A 499 13.86 -4.50 33.56
C PHE A 499 13.69 -4.87 35.04
N THR A 500 14.68 -5.50 35.68
CA THR A 500 14.60 -5.85 37.10
C THR A 500 14.34 -4.62 37.96
N ALA A 501 13.59 -4.77 39.02
CA ALA A 501 13.67 -3.81 40.13
C ALA A 501 15.03 -3.98 40.82
N ASN A 502 15.70 -2.86 41.16
CA ASN A 502 16.91 -2.89 41.98
C ASN A 502 16.52 -3.22 43.41
N GLY A 503 17.15 -4.25 43.97
CA GLY A 503 16.85 -4.69 45.34
C GLY A 503 17.29 -6.11 45.62
N SER A 504 16.90 -6.61 46.81
CA SER A 504 17.21 -7.96 47.23
C SER A 504 15.94 -8.75 47.55
N ALA A 505 15.99 -10.03 47.20
CA ALA A 505 14.94 -10.98 47.56
C ALA A 505 15.60 -12.26 48.10
N ASP A 506 14.97 -12.86 49.14
CA ASP A 506 15.37 -14.13 49.73
C ASP A 506 14.12 -14.97 49.96
N GLY A 507 14.13 -16.22 49.53
CA GLY A 507 12.94 -17.07 49.70
C GLY A 507 13.11 -18.49 49.13
N GLU A 508 12.15 -19.32 49.47
CA GLU A 508 11.99 -20.66 48.89
C GLU A 508 11.69 -20.55 47.38
N VAL A 509 12.24 -21.45 46.58
CA VAL A 509 12.02 -21.50 45.14
C VAL A 509 10.81 -22.38 44.84
N VAL A 510 9.92 -21.82 44.02
CA VAL A 510 8.79 -22.57 43.42
C VAL A 510 8.89 -22.51 41.90
N PHE A 511 8.62 -23.62 41.25
CA PHE A 511 8.62 -23.72 39.80
C PHE A 511 7.19 -23.53 39.28
N ALA A 512 7.02 -22.65 38.34
CA ALA A 512 5.76 -22.34 37.70
C ALA A 512 5.82 -22.51 36.15
N GLY A 513 6.29 -23.69 35.73
CA GLY A 513 6.31 -24.07 34.31
C GLY A 513 6.85 -22.99 33.40
N TYR A 514 6.11 -22.65 32.34
CA TYR A 514 6.45 -21.57 31.45
C TYR A 514 6.11 -20.15 31.96
N GLY A 515 5.51 -20.04 33.14
CA GLY A 515 5.12 -18.73 33.72
C GLY A 515 4.05 -17.99 32.94
N LEU A 516 3.25 -18.69 32.18
CA LEU A 516 2.18 -18.13 31.34
C LEU A 516 0.87 -18.03 32.14
N SER A 517 0.10 -16.98 31.84
CA SER A 517 -1.28 -16.82 32.29
C SER A 517 -2.09 -16.30 31.10
N VAL A 518 -2.67 -17.23 30.34
CA VAL A 518 -3.42 -16.96 29.12
C VAL A 518 -4.91 -17.07 29.45
N PRO A 519 -5.70 -16.00 29.29
CA PRO A 519 -7.14 -16.06 29.50
C PRO A 519 -7.81 -16.96 28.45
N GLY A 520 -8.88 -17.65 28.84
CA GLY A 520 -9.64 -18.50 27.94
C GLY A 520 -10.47 -19.54 28.72
N LYS A 521 -11.35 -20.24 27.99
CA LYS A 521 -12.11 -21.36 28.52
C LYS A 521 -11.22 -22.59 28.69
N LEU A 522 -11.76 -23.64 29.33
CA LEU A 522 -11.08 -24.92 29.46
C LEU A 522 -10.69 -25.43 28.04
N GLY A 523 -9.39 -25.70 27.85
CA GLY A 523 -8.82 -26.08 26.55
C GLY A 523 -8.33 -24.91 25.65
N GLU A 524 -8.68 -23.66 25.95
CA GLU A 524 -8.21 -22.46 25.24
C GLU A 524 -7.20 -21.65 26.07
N GLY A 525 -7.40 -21.55 27.39
CA GLY A 525 -6.51 -20.87 28.31
C GLY A 525 -5.24 -21.66 28.67
N TYR A 526 -4.31 -21.01 29.37
CA TYR A 526 -3.11 -21.64 29.97
C TYR A 526 -2.74 -20.92 31.24
N ASP A 527 -2.68 -21.63 32.39
CA ASP A 527 -2.23 -21.03 33.66
C ASP A 527 -1.14 -21.89 34.31
N SER A 528 0.11 -21.44 34.16
CA SER A 528 1.29 -22.05 34.76
C SER A 528 1.28 -22.00 36.32
N TYR A 529 0.39 -21.28 36.92
CA TYR A 529 0.33 -21.04 38.36
C TYR A 529 -0.84 -21.76 39.03
N ALA A 530 -1.59 -22.58 38.29
CA ALA A 530 -2.75 -23.25 38.78
C ALA A 530 -2.40 -24.12 40.00
N GLY A 531 -3.05 -23.87 41.15
CA GLY A 531 -2.81 -24.58 42.41
C GLY A 531 -1.49 -24.28 43.14
N LEU A 532 -0.65 -23.33 42.63
CA LEU A 532 0.64 -22.98 43.20
C LEU A 532 0.55 -21.69 44.03
N ASP A 533 0.84 -21.76 45.33
CA ASP A 533 1.08 -20.56 46.13
C ASP A 533 2.49 -20.01 45.89
N VAL A 534 2.59 -18.81 45.30
CA VAL A 534 3.85 -18.11 45.03
C VAL A 534 4.07 -16.91 45.97
N SER A 535 3.14 -16.64 46.87
CA SER A 535 3.20 -15.50 47.77
C SER A 535 4.46 -15.57 48.64
N ASN A 536 5.22 -14.44 48.66
CA ASN A 536 6.47 -14.30 49.37
C ASN A 536 7.60 -15.29 48.97
N LYS A 537 7.49 -15.94 47.79
CA LYS A 537 8.47 -16.90 47.28
C LYS A 537 9.24 -16.39 46.08
N VAL A 538 10.30 -17.09 45.70
CA VAL A 538 11.06 -16.89 44.46
C VAL A 538 10.51 -17.81 43.41
N VAL A 539 9.96 -17.25 42.33
CA VAL A 539 9.36 -18.03 41.24
C VAL A 539 10.41 -18.32 40.16
N LEU A 540 10.59 -19.58 39.81
CA LEU A 540 11.41 -20.02 38.69
C LEU A 540 10.48 -20.40 37.52
N VAL A 541 10.76 -19.85 36.34
CA VAL A 541 10.01 -20.15 35.12
C VAL A 541 10.94 -20.49 33.94
N LEU A 542 10.41 -21.30 33.02
CA LEU A 542 11.02 -21.52 31.72
C LEU A 542 10.88 -20.29 30.81
N ARG A 543 11.93 -20.02 30.07
CA ARG A 543 11.87 -19.06 28.95
C ARG A 543 11.01 -19.63 27.82
N TYR A 544 10.39 -18.77 27.01
CA TYR A 544 9.57 -19.13 25.85
C TYR A 544 8.18 -19.75 26.21
N VAL A 545 7.70 -20.67 25.37
CA VAL A 545 6.42 -21.38 25.44
C VAL A 545 6.66 -22.88 25.19
N PRO A 546 5.69 -23.77 25.41
CA PRO A 546 5.82 -25.20 25.09
C PRO A 546 6.33 -25.46 23.67
N GLU A 547 7.36 -26.31 23.53
CA GLU A 547 8.09 -26.50 22.26
C GLU A 547 7.34 -27.37 21.27
N GLU A 548 6.42 -28.23 21.71
CA GLU A 548 5.65 -29.14 20.85
C GLU A 548 4.27 -28.57 20.49
N ALA A 549 3.89 -27.39 21.00
CA ALA A 549 2.65 -26.70 20.62
C ALA A 549 2.60 -26.51 19.10
N ASP A 550 1.43 -26.72 18.48
CA ASP A 550 1.24 -26.45 17.07
C ASP A 550 1.40 -24.95 16.73
N ALA A 551 1.49 -24.62 15.44
CA ALA A 551 1.79 -23.28 14.99
C ALA A 551 0.77 -22.22 15.48
N LYS A 552 -0.53 -22.57 15.45
CA LYS A 552 -1.61 -21.66 15.87
C LYS A 552 -1.58 -21.46 17.40
N ARG A 553 -1.45 -22.55 18.14
CA ARG A 553 -1.37 -22.53 19.60
C ARG A 553 -0.11 -21.80 20.08
N ARG A 554 1.02 -22.04 19.43
CA ARG A 554 2.28 -21.34 19.72
C ARG A 554 2.13 -19.82 19.49
N GLN A 555 1.48 -19.41 18.41
CA GLN A 555 1.20 -18.01 18.14
C GLN A 555 0.37 -17.36 19.26
N GLU A 556 -0.66 -18.05 19.73
CA GLU A 556 -1.50 -17.60 20.84
C GLU A 556 -0.70 -17.43 22.12
N LEU A 557 0.08 -18.47 22.51
CA LEU A 557 0.90 -18.46 23.72
C LEU A 557 2.01 -17.40 23.68
N ASN A 558 2.60 -17.16 22.53
CA ASN A 558 3.68 -16.17 22.35
C ASN A 558 3.25 -14.74 22.68
N ARG A 559 1.96 -14.40 22.55
CA ARG A 559 1.43 -13.09 23.01
C ARG A 559 1.66 -12.83 24.50
N TYR A 560 1.83 -13.89 25.29
CA TYR A 560 1.98 -13.88 26.74
C TYR A 560 3.39 -14.35 27.19
N ALA A 561 4.29 -14.62 26.27
CA ALA A 561 5.61 -15.21 26.55
C ALA A 561 6.69 -14.20 26.96
N GLY A 562 6.45 -12.90 26.77
CA GLY A 562 7.39 -11.82 27.10
C GLY A 562 7.87 -11.90 28.53
N LEU A 563 9.19 -11.76 28.80
CA LEU A 563 9.75 -11.88 30.14
C LEU A 563 9.18 -10.85 31.11
N ARG A 564 8.91 -9.62 30.63
CA ARG A 564 8.22 -8.58 31.42
C ARG A 564 6.82 -9.00 31.83
N TYR A 565 6.08 -9.63 30.91
CA TYR A 565 4.74 -10.13 31.22
C TYR A 565 4.79 -11.22 32.26
N LYS A 566 5.73 -12.17 32.18
CA LYS A 566 5.94 -13.21 33.22
C LYS A 566 6.31 -12.58 34.56
N ALA A 567 7.13 -11.54 34.59
CA ALA A 567 7.46 -10.78 35.80
C ALA A 567 6.24 -10.07 36.40
N LEU A 568 5.42 -9.46 35.57
CA LEU A 568 4.16 -8.82 35.98
C LEU A 568 3.21 -9.83 36.63
N ILE A 569 3.02 -10.99 36.00
CA ILE A 569 2.15 -12.06 36.53
C ILE A 569 2.68 -12.58 37.85
N ALA A 570 3.98 -12.88 37.97
CA ALA A 570 4.59 -13.33 39.22
C ALA A 570 4.42 -12.30 40.35
N ARG A 571 4.70 -11.02 40.05
CA ARG A 571 4.51 -9.90 40.98
C ARG A 571 3.05 -9.78 41.47
N ASN A 572 2.10 -9.80 40.51
CA ASN A 572 0.68 -9.63 40.86
C ASN A 572 0.14 -10.81 41.70
N ARG A 573 0.82 -11.96 41.63
CA ARG A 573 0.54 -13.13 42.50
C ARG A 573 1.33 -13.13 43.83
N GLY A 574 2.05 -12.05 44.14
CA GLY A 574 2.75 -11.84 45.42
C GLY A 574 4.17 -12.43 45.47
N ALA A 575 4.78 -12.83 44.37
CA ALA A 575 6.16 -13.31 44.35
C ALA A 575 7.17 -12.22 44.75
N LYS A 576 8.25 -12.59 45.45
CA LYS A 576 9.35 -11.67 45.78
C LYS A 576 10.36 -11.48 44.67
N ALA A 577 10.58 -12.52 43.86
CA ALA A 577 11.49 -12.48 42.74
C ALA A 577 11.08 -13.44 41.62
N LEU A 578 11.53 -13.15 40.40
CA LEU A 578 11.42 -14.03 39.25
C LEU A 578 12.80 -14.49 38.81
N LEU A 579 12.97 -15.79 38.67
CA LEU A 579 14.12 -16.42 37.99
C LEU A 579 13.64 -16.99 36.66
N VAL A 580 14.43 -16.80 35.62
CA VAL A 580 14.15 -17.32 34.29
C VAL A 580 15.26 -18.24 33.85
N VAL A 581 14.95 -19.44 33.39
CA VAL A 581 15.89 -20.38 32.83
C VAL A 581 15.54 -20.71 31.38
N THR A 582 16.52 -20.73 30.50
CA THR A 582 16.37 -21.31 29.16
C THR A 582 16.47 -22.84 29.31
N GLY A 583 15.35 -23.50 29.17
CA GLY A 583 15.22 -24.92 29.47
C GLY A 583 16.01 -25.84 28.52
N PRO A 584 16.26 -27.09 28.91
CA PRO A 584 17.14 -28.02 28.18
C PRO A 584 16.57 -28.53 26.85
N THR A 585 15.28 -28.38 26.57
CA THR A 585 14.65 -28.71 25.29
C THR A 585 14.39 -27.46 24.43
N SER A 586 14.68 -26.27 24.98
CA SER A 586 14.48 -25.01 24.31
C SER A 586 15.68 -24.62 23.43
N PRO A 587 15.52 -23.75 22.43
CA PRO A 587 16.66 -23.11 21.73
C PRO A 587 17.57 -22.38 22.72
N ASN A 588 18.89 -22.39 22.47
CA ASN A 588 19.91 -21.84 23.37
C ASN A 588 19.85 -22.45 24.79
N ALA A 589 19.59 -23.74 24.87
CA ALA A 589 19.43 -24.49 26.12
C ALA A 589 20.50 -24.14 27.14
N GLY A 590 20.08 -23.78 28.36
CA GLY A 590 20.95 -23.45 29.46
C GLY A 590 21.64 -22.08 29.42
N GLU A 591 21.57 -21.34 28.31
CA GLU A 591 22.15 -20.01 28.21
C GLU A 591 21.36 -18.95 29.02
N LEU A 592 22.11 -17.99 29.57
CA LEU A 592 21.52 -16.82 30.22
C LEU A 592 20.80 -15.96 29.19
N ALA A 593 19.66 -15.40 29.57
CA ALA A 593 18.98 -14.39 28.76
C ALA A 593 19.90 -13.18 28.55
N ARG A 594 19.93 -12.65 27.32
CA ARG A 594 20.72 -11.46 27.03
C ARG A 594 20.16 -10.25 27.77
N LEU A 595 21.06 -9.32 28.07
CA LEU A 595 20.68 -7.99 28.58
C LEU A 595 20.17 -7.14 27.41
N THR A 596 18.94 -7.41 26.98
CA THR A 596 18.32 -6.60 25.91
C THR A 596 17.63 -5.42 26.55
N PHE A 597 17.83 -4.26 25.96
CA PHE A 597 17.20 -3.00 26.36
C PHE A 597 15.90 -2.82 25.56
N GLU A 598 14.81 -2.45 26.26
CA GLU A 598 13.55 -2.05 25.67
C GLU A 598 13.30 -0.57 26.02
N THR A 599 13.11 0.26 25.00
CA THR A 599 12.81 1.68 25.17
C THR A 599 11.43 1.89 25.80
N GLY A 600 11.32 2.85 26.72
CA GLY A 600 10.02 3.31 27.23
C GLY A 600 9.45 2.57 28.42
N ALA A 601 10.11 1.57 29.02
CA ALA A 601 9.55 0.85 30.13
C ALA A 601 10.35 1.04 31.44
N SER A 602 9.64 1.40 32.51
CA SER A 602 10.11 1.36 33.89
C SER A 602 10.46 -0.07 34.35
N HIS A 603 11.13 -0.21 35.49
CA HIS A 603 11.40 -1.49 36.14
C HIS A 603 10.12 -2.32 36.41
N SER A 604 10.26 -3.65 36.45
CA SER A 604 9.14 -4.60 36.65
C SER A 604 8.43 -4.49 38.00
N GLY A 605 8.99 -3.77 38.97
CA GLY A 605 8.52 -3.72 40.34
C GLY A 605 8.80 -4.99 41.14
N ILE A 606 9.58 -5.93 40.59
CA ILE A 606 10.01 -7.18 41.25
C ILE A 606 11.46 -7.48 40.83
N VAL A 607 12.23 -8.11 41.68
CA VAL A 607 13.62 -8.51 41.39
C VAL A 607 13.61 -9.66 40.40
N CYS A 608 14.34 -9.50 39.28
CA CYS A 608 14.34 -10.46 38.18
C CYS A 608 15.76 -10.81 37.71
N ALA A 609 16.03 -12.08 37.52
CA ALA A 609 17.31 -12.56 36.93
C ALA A 609 17.09 -13.79 36.05
N SER A 610 17.93 -13.92 35.03
CA SER A 610 18.15 -15.18 34.32
C SER A 610 19.16 -16.01 35.07
N ILE A 611 18.97 -17.34 35.15
CA ILE A 611 19.93 -18.31 35.66
C ILE A 611 20.36 -19.31 34.59
N SER A 612 21.55 -19.86 34.75
CA SER A 612 22.07 -20.89 33.83
C SER A 612 21.32 -22.22 33.97
N GLY A 613 21.31 -23.03 32.91
CA GLY A 613 20.72 -24.37 32.94
C GLY A 613 21.36 -25.28 33.99
N GLU A 614 22.66 -25.11 34.28
CA GLU A 614 23.36 -25.86 35.31
C GLU A 614 22.82 -25.54 36.73
N VAL A 615 22.59 -24.25 36.98
CA VAL A 615 22.02 -23.79 38.27
C VAL A 615 20.62 -24.32 38.45
N ALA A 616 19.78 -24.21 37.40
CA ALA A 616 18.42 -24.73 37.45
C ALA A 616 18.38 -26.27 37.62
N ALA A 617 19.25 -27.01 36.91
CA ALA A 617 19.33 -28.46 37.08
C ALA A 617 19.73 -28.89 38.51
N LYS A 618 20.66 -28.14 39.16
CA LYS A 618 21.01 -28.36 40.57
C LYS A 618 19.82 -28.13 41.49
N MET A 619 19.01 -27.08 41.25
CA MET A 619 17.81 -26.80 42.06
C MET A 619 16.79 -27.96 41.93
N PHE A 620 16.59 -28.48 40.70
CA PHE A 620 15.65 -29.58 40.47
C PHE A 620 16.14 -30.87 41.09
N ALA A 621 17.43 -31.22 40.90
CA ALA A 621 18.02 -32.44 41.50
C ALA A 621 17.90 -32.46 43.02
N ALA A 622 18.14 -31.31 43.68
CA ALA A 622 17.98 -31.19 45.13
C ALA A 622 16.56 -31.39 45.61
N ALA A 623 15.56 -31.07 44.80
CA ALA A 623 14.17 -31.33 45.06
C ALA A 623 13.70 -32.74 44.63
N GLY A 624 14.63 -33.60 44.18
CA GLY A 624 14.31 -34.92 43.65
C GLY A 624 13.59 -34.96 42.32
N LYS A 625 13.74 -33.89 41.50
CA LYS A 625 13.11 -33.68 40.21
C LYS A 625 14.14 -33.61 39.07
N ASP A 626 13.71 -33.82 37.85
CA ASP A 626 14.52 -33.72 36.63
C ASP A 626 13.96 -32.62 35.75
N LEU A 627 14.74 -31.54 35.52
CA LEU A 627 14.32 -30.40 34.76
C LEU A 627 13.99 -30.77 33.30
N LYS A 628 14.80 -31.66 32.67
CA LYS A 628 14.62 -32.07 31.29
C LYS A 628 13.32 -32.88 31.10
N LYS A 629 13.07 -33.83 32.04
CA LYS A 629 11.84 -34.61 31.99
C LYS A 629 10.60 -33.76 32.27
N THR A 630 10.70 -32.84 33.22
CA THR A 630 9.62 -31.88 33.54
C THR A 630 9.31 -31.00 32.33
N GLN A 631 10.33 -30.41 31.69
CA GLN A 631 10.08 -29.59 30.50
C GLN A 631 9.51 -30.39 29.35
N ALA A 632 10.05 -31.60 29.09
CA ALA A 632 9.55 -32.45 27.99
C ALA A 632 8.06 -32.86 28.17
N ALA A 633 7.57 -32.94 29.36
CA ALA A 633 6.15 -33.14 29.63
C ALA A 633 5.33 -31.86 29.36
N LEU A 634 5.83 -30.71 29.82
CA LEU A 634 5.19 -29.42 29.58
C LEU A 634 5.19 -29.01 28.09
N ASP A 635 6.20 -29.42 27.33
CA ASP A 635 6.32 -29.14 25.90
C ASP A 635 5.16 -29.74 25.10
N LYS A 636 4.58 -30.82 25.57
CA LYS A 636 3.41 -31.51 24.96
C LYS A 636 2.07 -30.86 25.31
N GLU A 637 2.08 -29.84 26.16
CA GLU A 637 0.86 -29.28 26.78
C GLU A 637 -0.02 -30.36 27.48
N ASP A 638 0.60 -31.41 27.98
CA ASP A 638 -0.13 -32.44 28.72
C ASP A 638 -0.79 -31.81 29.97
N PRO A 639 -2.13 -31.81 30.09
CA PRO A 639 -2.84 -31.20 31.21
C PRO A 639 -2.58 -31.93 32.53
N HIS A 640 -2.04 -33.16 32.49
CA HIS A 640 -1.67 -33.97 33.66
C HIS A 640 -0.20 -33.81 34.03
N ALA A 641 0.60 -33.04 33.24
CA ALA A 641 1.99 -32.77 33.61
C ALA A 641 2.08 -31.94 34.88
N GLU A 642 2.88 -32.37 35.82
CA GLU A 642 3.18 -31.60 37.04
C GLU A 642 4.05 -30.40 36.70
N GLY A 643 3.41 -29.27 36.35
CA GLY A 643 4.07 -28.04 35.89
C GLY A 643 4.24 -26.96 36.95
N ALA A 644 3.65 -27.17 38.14
CA ALA A 644 3.63 -26.16 39.22
C ALA A 644 3.87 -26.85 40.58
N PHE A 645 5.06 -26.59 41.15
CA PHE A 645 5.42 -27.23 42.45
C PHE A 645 6.51 -26.46 43.18
N ALA A 646 6.62 -26.72 44.51
CA ALA A 646 7.71 -26.19 45.31
C ALA A 646 9.00 -27.02 45.10
N LEU A 647 10.13 -26.38 44.92
CA LEU A 647 11.45 -27.03 44.95
C LEU A 647 11.89 -27.13 46.41
N LYS A 648 11.40 -28.17 47.13
CA LYS A 648 11.59 -28.36 48.57
C LYS A 648 13.09 -28.37 48.93
N GLY A 649 13.48 -27.60 49.95
CA GLY A 649 14.86 -27.52 50.39
C GLY A 649 15.76 -26.62 49.55
N VAL A 650 15.18 -25.92 48.57
CA VAL A 650 15.91 -24.96 47.73
C VAL A 650 15.50 -23.53 48.07
N THR A 651 16.47 -22.70 48.46
CA THR A 651 16.28 -21.27 48.69
C THR A 651 17.28 -20.48 47.90
N VAL A 652 16.91 -19.30 47.45
CA VAL A 652 17.78 -18.38 46.74
C VAL A 652 17.74 -17.02 47.40
N LYS A 653 18.92 -16.45 47.67
CA LYS A 653 19.08 -15.03 47.97
C LYS A 653 19.65 -14.35 46.72
N LEU A 654 18.94 -13.40 46.18
CA LEU A 654 19.28 -12.66 44.96
C LEU A 654 19.28 -11.17 45.27
N THR A 655 20.36 -10.49 44.93
CA THR A 655 20.41 -9.03 44.81
C THR A 655 20.66 -8.69 43.37
N ALA A 656 19.77 -7.93 42.74
CA ALA A 656 19.91 -7.45 41.36
C ALA A 656 19.93 -5.92 41.32
N ALA A 657 20.86 -5.37 40.57
CA ALA A 657 21.00 -3.94 40.36
C ALA A 657 21.45 -3.64 38.92
N VAL A 658 20.68 -2.83 38.26
CA VAL A 658 20.97 -2.33 36.90
C VAL A 658 20.85 -0.81 36.90
N GLU A 659 21.61 -0.16 36.04
CA GLU A 659 21.51 1.27 35.79
C GLU A 659 20.97 1.49 34.37
N HIS A 660 19.88 2.24 34.28
CA HIS A 660 19.39 2.72 33.00
C HIS A 660 20.19 3.94 32.58
N ILE A 661 20.95 3.81 31.49
CA ILE A 661 21.74 4.92 30.94
C ILE A 661 20.77 5.87 30.27
N LYS A 662 20.59 7.04 30.89
CA LYS A 662 19.74 8.08 30.37
C LYS A 662 20.53 9.04 29.51
N LYS A 663 19.99 9.38 28.36
CA LYS A 663 20.46 10.43 27.45
C LYS A 663 19.35 11.42 27.18
N GLN A 664 19.73 12.58 26.68
CA GLN A 664 18.79 13.60 26.22
C GLN A 664 18.97 13.82 24.73
N ASP A 665 17.85 14.05 24.06
CA ASP A 665 17.78 14.54 22.68
C ASP A 665 16.58 15.48 22.54
N ARG A 666 16.24 15.90 21.33
CA ARG A 666 15.23 16.91 21.09
C ARG A 666 14.55 16.72 19.76
N ASN A 667 13.24 16.99 19.68
CA ASN A 667 12.58 17.30 18.44
C ASN A 667 12.88 18.74 18.02
N VAL A 668 12.84 19.04 16.73
CA VAL A 668 12.95 20.41 16.20
C VAL A 668 11.59 20.80 15.62
N LEU A 669 10.97 21.82 16.23
CA LEU A 669 9.60 22.22 15.94
C LEU A 669 9.57 23.69 15.50
N ALA A 670 8.94 23.94 14.37
CA ALA A 670 8.68 25.28 13.87
C ALA A 670 7.26 25.39 13.32
N HIS A 671 6.66 26.56 13.40
CA HIS A 671 5.31 26.68 12.85
C HIS A 671 5.10 27.97 12.04
N LEU A 672 4.15 27.86 11.12
CA LEU A 672 3.45 28.98 10.55
C LEU A 672 2.09 29.09 11.28
N PRO A 673 1.81 30.21 11.97
CA PRO A 673 0.58 30.33 12.76
C PRO A 673 -0.69 30.25 11.92
N PRO A 674 -1.80 29.70 12.44
CA PRO A 674 -3.09 29.69 11.76
C PRO A 674 -3.70 31.08 11.72
N VAL A 675 -4.56 31.34 10.71
CA VAL A 675 -5.32 32.60 10.60
C VAL A 675 -6.82 32.32 10.74
N GLY A 676 -7.43 32.81 11.82
CA GLY A 676 -8.86 32.67 12.07
C GLY A 676 -9.31 31.31 12.61
N THR A 677 -8.39 30.39 12.89
CA THR A 677 -8.64 29.12 13.56
C THR A 677 -7.53 28.79 14.56
N SER A 678 -7.68 27.69 15.31
CA SER A 678 -6.60 27.13 16.14
C SER A 678 -6.07 25.80 15.55
N GLU A 679 -6.44 25.47 14.31
CA GLU A 679 -6.15 24.18 13.68
C GLU A 679 -4.78 24.18 13.01
N TYR A 680 -4.14 23.00 13.02
CA TYR A 680 -2.83 22.77 12.40
C TYR A 680 -2.80 21.50 11.54
N VAL A 681 -1.97 21.55 10.51
CA VAL A 681 -1.46 20.36 9.82
C VAL A 681 -0.02 20.13 10.28
N ILE A 682 0.32 18.93 10.73
CA ILE A 682 1.71 18.56 11.00
C ILE A 682 2.33 18.04 9.71
N VAL A 683 3.56 18.48 9.43
CA VAL A 683 4.45 17.92 8.40
C VAL A 683 5.71 17.46 9.11
N GLY A 684 6.08 16.18 8.98
CA GLY A 684 7.17 15.62 9.78
C GLY A 684 8.07 14.65 9.03
N ALA A 685 9.28 14.48 9.57
CA ALA A 685 10.25 13.48 9.19
C ALA A 685 11.21 13.27 10.36
N HIS A 686 11.78 12.08 10.55
CA HIS A 686 12.85 11.91 11.52
C HIS A 686 14.20 12.31 10.92
N TYR A 687 15.09 12.79 11.79
CA TYR A 687 16.43 13.23 11.37
C TYR A 687 17.56 12.40 11.99
N ASP A 688 17.27 11.57 13.00
CA ASP A 688 18.23 10.61 13.56
C ASP A 688 18.45 9.41 12.64
N HIS A 689 19.55 8.67 12.88
CA HIS A 689 19.82 7.39 12.23
C HIS A 689 20.70 6.51 13.14
N LEU A 690 21.41 5.52 12.59
CA LEU A 690 21.99 4.39 13.33
C LEU A 690 23.41 4.59 13.84
N GLY A 691 24.05 5.78 13.68
CA GLY A 691 25.42 5.98 14.13
C GLY A 691 26.41 5.09 13.38
N HIS A 692 27.13 4.28 14.15
CA HIS A 692 28.04 3.24 13.62
C HIS A 692 27.39 1.84 13.62
N GLY A 693 26.05 1.79 13.64
CA GLY A 693 25.29 0.54 13.66
C GLY A 693 25.07 -0.01 15.06
N GLU A 694 25.15 0.83 16.09
CA GLU A 694 24.94 0.42 17.49
C GLU A 694 23.53 -0.11 17.75
N THR A 695 22.57 0.37 16.98
CA THR A 695 21.16 -0.05 17.08
C THR A 695 20.64 -0.40 15.68
N GLY A 696 20.10 -1.59 15.50
CA GLY A 696 19.30 -1.93 14.31
C GLY A 696 20.02 -2.08 12.97
N GLY A 697 21.32 -1.88 12.88
CA GLY A 697 22.13 -1.95 11.66
C GLY A 697 22.07 -3.29 10.93
N PHE A 698 22.11 -3.25 9.59
CA PHE A 698 22.18 -4.43 8.70
C PHE A 698 23.52 -4.55 8.00
N ALA A 699 24.55 -3.92 8.55
CA ALA A 699 25.90 -3.96 8.04
C ALA A 699 26.37 -5.39 7.77
N ARG A 700 27.09 -5.58 6.68
CA ARG A 700 27.83 -6.82 6.40
C ARG A 700 29.06 -6.89 7.31
N LYS A 701 29.68 -8.05 7.42
CA LYS A 701 30.82 -8.26 8.29
C LYS A 701 32.01 -7.30 7.99
N ASP A 702 32.18 -6.93 6.76
CA ASP A 702 33.18 -5.97 6.29
C ASP A 702 32.76 -4.50 6.43
N GLU A 703 31.54 -4.27 6.84
CA GLU A 703 30.92 -2.95 7.08
C GLU A 703 30.76 -2.64 8.58
N GLU A 704 31.02 -3.61 9.47
CA GLU A 704 30.86 -3.44 10.92
C GLU A 704 31.67 -2.25 11.45
N GLY A 705 31.02 -1.39 12.26
CA GLY A 705 31.63 -0.20 12.85
C GLY A 705 31.84 0.98 11.90
N LYS A 706 31.42 0.88 10.64
CA LYS A 706 31.41 2.03 9.73
C LYS A 706 30.20 2.93 10.01
N VAL A 707 30.35 4.20 9.66
CA VAL A 707 29.25 5.18 9.73
C VAL A 707 28.10 4.72 8.82
N HIS A 708 26.89 4.78 9.34
CA HIS A 708 25.62 4.64 8.60
C HIS A 708 25.15 6.02 8.21
N PRO A 709 25.34 6.48 6.96
CA PRO A 709 25.02 7.86 6.58
C PRO A 709 23.50 8.14 6.60
N GLY A 710 22.68 7.12 6.33
CA GLY A 710 21.23 7.26 6.30
C GLY A 710 20.77 8.32 5.32
N ALA A 711 21.19 8.20 4.05
CA ALA A 711 20.88 9.21 3.05
C ALA A 711 19.41 9.14 2.62
N ASP A 712 18.90 7.92 2.35
CA ASP A 712 17.47 7.74 2.13
C ASP A 712 16.72 7.67 3.46
N ASP A 713 17.27 6.95 4.41
CA ASP A 713 16.72 6.77 5.75
C ASP A 713 17.52 7.58 6.81
N ASN A 714 17.12 8.82 7.19
CA ASN A 714 16.02 9.56 6.59
C ASN A 714 16.43 11.02 6.31
N ALA A 715 17.68 11.22 5.79
CA ALA A 715 18.06 12.56 5.33
C ALA A 715 17.20 13.02 4.14
N SER A 716 16.68 12.08 3.32
CA SER A 716 15.78 12.38 2.21
C SER A 716 14.45 12.98 2.69
N GLY A 717 13.81 12.37 3.69
CA GLY A 717 12.57 12.87 4.29
C GLY A 717 12.77 14.17 5.03
N THR A 718 13.87 14.32 5.77
CA THR A 718 14.24 15.59 6.43
C THR A 718 14.46 16.70 5.41
N ALA A 719 15.12 16.44 4.28
CA ALA A 719 15.29 17.42 3.20
C ALA A 719 13.94 17.81 2.57
N ALA A 720 13.04 16.84 2.32
CA ALA A 720 11.69 17.15 1.85
C ALA A 720 10.93 18.06 2.84
N LEU A 721 11.02 17.78 4.15
CA LEU A 721 10.45 18.62 5.20
C LEU A 721 10.97 20.06 5.14
N LEU A 722 12.29 20.23 4.98
CA LEU A 722 12.92 21.55 4.90
C LEU A 722 12.46 22.33 3.66
N GLU A 723 12.47 21.69 2.50
CA GLU A 723 11.99 22.30 1.26
C GLU A 723 10.51 22.73 1.34
N LEU A 724 9.64 21.88 1.93
CA LEU A 724 8.26 22.25 2.17
C LEU A 724 8.15 23.47 3.11
N ALA A 725 8.98 23.51 4.14
CA ALA A 725 9.00 24.60 5.12
C ALA A 725 9.35 25.93 4.44
N GLY A 726 10.38 25.96 3.60
CA GLY A 726 10.76 27.14 2.83
C GLY A 726 9.68 27.60 1.85
N ALA A 727 9.18 26.66 1.03
CA ALA A 727 8.20 26.96 -0.01
C ALA A 727 6.83 27.39 0.54
N ILE A 728 6.38 26.82 1.67
CA ILE A 728 5.11 27.20 2.31
C ILE A 728 5.26 28.54 3.04
N SER A 729 6.39 28.79 3.69
CA SER A 729 6.66 30.08 4.33
C SER A 729 6.69 31.22 3.32
N GLU A 730 7.36 31.04 2.16
CA GLU A 730 7.35 32.02 1.08
C GLU A 730 5.94 32.26 0.55
N GLN A 731 5.19 31.19 0.29
CA GLN A 731 3.82 31.30 -0.22
C GLN A 731 2.92 32.10 0.73
N ALA A 732 3.07 31.92 2.04
CA ALA A 732 2.34 32.69 3.05
C ALA A 732 2.72 34.17 3.05
N SER A 733 4.01 34.50 2.86
CA SER A 733 4.50 35.87 2.88
C SER A 733 4.10 36.68 1.63
N LEU A 734 3.80 36.03 0.50
CA LEU A 734 3.38 36.72 -0.74
C LEU A 734 1.92 37.21 -0.72
N GLU A 735 1.20 37.10 0.40
CA GLU A 735 -0.22 37.52 0.62
C GLU A 735 -1.24 37.05 -0.42
N LYS A 736 -0.84 36.19 -1.32
CA LYS A 736 -1.71 35.66 -2.39
C LYS A 736 -2.55 34.46 -1.96
N VAL A 737 -2.21 33.82 -0.83
CA VAL A 737 -2.91 32.66 -0.30
C VAL A 737 -3.12 32.85 1.20
N THR A 738 -4.38 32.86 1.64
CA THR A 738 -4.71 32.88 3.07
C THR A 738 -4.74 31.44 3.57
N PHE A 739 -3.75 31.06 4.37
CA PHE A 739 -3.76 29.79 5.08
C PHE A 739 -4.68 29.88 6.29
N ARG A 740 -5.81 29.18 6.18
CA ARG A 740 -6.78 29.10 7.29
C ARG A 740 -6.17 28.37 8.49
N ARG A 741 -5.45 27.27 8.25
CA ARG A 741 -4.80 26.44 9.27
C ARG A 741 -3.31 26.74 9.32
N GLY A 742 -2.73 26.64 10.51
CA GLY A 742 -1.29 26.67 10.66
C GLY A 742 -0.63 25.40 10.12
N VAL A 743 0.67 25.49 9.86
CA VAL A 743 1.52 24.34 9.59
C VAL A 743 2.52 24.19 10.71
N LEU A 744 2.61 23.00 11.31
CA LEU A 744 3.66 22.62 12.24
C LEU A 744 4.66 21.73 11.51
N PHE A 745 5.88 22.22 11.31
CA PHE A 745 7.00 21.44 10.80
C PHE A 745 7.73 20.80 11.97
N ALA A 746 7.88 19.48 11.91
CA ALA A 746 8.43 18.69 13.01
C ALA A 746 9.50 17.72 12.50
N ALA A 747 10.75 17.99 12.88
CA ALA A 747 11.81 17.01 12.69
C ALA A 747 11.98 16.20 13.98
N TRP A 748 11.71 14.92 13.88
CA TRP A 748 11.71 14.00 15.03
C TRP A 748 13.09 13.42 15.27
N SER A 749 13.45 13.13 16.54
CA SER A 749 14.60 12.31 16.90
C SER A 749 14.15 11.04 17.62
N GLY A 750 14.94 9.99 17.53
CA GLY A 750 14.67 8.73 18.20
C GLY A 750 13.62 7.86 17.53
N GLU A 751 13.41 8.01 16.23
CA GLU A 751 12.60 7.09 15.42
C GLU A 751 13.23 5.70 15.44
N GLU A 752 14.51 5.60 15.12
CA GLU A 752 15.30 4.36 14.99
C GLU A 752 15.45 3.58 16.31
N VAL A 753 15.27 4.25 17.42
CA VAL A 753 15.32 3.64 18.75
C VAL A 753 13.93 3.49 19.37
N GLY A 754 12.86 3.59 18.56
CA GLY A 754 11.49 3.24 18.92
C GLY A 754 10.51 4.42 18.98
N LEU A 755 10.54 5.32 18.01
CA LEU A 755 9.59 6.43 17.83
C LEU A 755 9.54 7.37 19.05
N ILE A 756 10.70 7.60 19.70
CA ILE A 756 10.71 8.27 21.03
C ILE A 756 10.26 9.72 20.92
N GLY A 757 10.79 10.48 19.95
CA GLY A 757 10.50 11.90 19.82
C GLY A 757 9.07 12.18 19.42
N SER A 758 8.56 11.51 18.42
CA SER A 758 7.16 11.61 17.98
C SER A 758 6.18 11.15 19.05
N SER A 759 6.51 10.07 19.79
CA SER A 759 5.73 9.61 20.95
C SER A 759 5.74 10.63 22.08
N HIS A 760 6.90 11.21 22.40
CA HIS A 760 7.02 12.25 23.41
C HIS A 760 6.15 13.46 23.08
N PHE A 761 6.18 13.91 21.82
CA PHE A 761 5.30 14.98 21.35
C PHE A 761 3.81 14.59 21.47
N ALA A 762 3.43 13.41 21.04
CA ALA A 762 2.04 12.95 21.07
C ALA A 762 1.51 12.74 22.52
N GLU A 763 2.39 12.43 23.49
CA GLU A 763 2.04 12.31 24.90
C GLU A 763 2.03 13.64 25.64
N ARG A 764 2.91 14.57 25.28
CA ARG A 764 3.09 15.90 25.88
C ARG A 764 3.10 16.99 24.82
N PRO A 765 1.98 17.12 24.09
CA PRO A 765 1.93 18.04 22.97
C PRO A 765 1.95 19.50 23.45
N PRO A 766 2.77 20.37 22.87
CA PRO A 766 2.79 21.79 23.21
C PRO A 766 1.54 22.54 22.71
N LEU A 767 0.71 21.89 21.91
CA LEU A 767 -0.62 22.33 21.49
C LEU A 767 -1.63 21.18 21.58
N PRO A 768 -2.93 21.42 21.79
CA PRO A 768 -3.92 20.35 21.85
C PRO A 768 -3.95 19.51 20.57
N LEU A 769 -3.79 18.20 20.68
CA LEU A 769 -3.87 17.29 19.51
C LEU A 769 -5.23 17.34 18.81
N SER A 770 -6.30 17.75 19.51
CA SER A 770 -7.60 18.01 18.89
C SER A 770 -7.57 19.13 17.85
N ASN A 771 -6.56 20.01 17.90
CA ASN A 771 -6.33 21.06 16.92
C ASN A 771 -5.54 20.56 15.70
N VAL A 772 -4.96 19.36 15.75
CA VAL A 772 -4.26 18.76 14.63
C VAL A 772 -5.27 18.07 13.73
N VAL A 773 -5.40 18.55 12.50
CA VAL A 773 -6.38 18.02 11.54
C VAL A 773 -5.83 16.92 10.65
N ALA A 774 -4.50 16.88 10.46
CA ALA A 774 -3.81 15.86 9.69
C ALA A 774 -2.31 15.86 10.03
N TYR A 775 -1.67 14.72 9.85
CA TYR A 775 -0.21 14.58 9.88
C TYR A 775 0.30 13.95 8.58
N VAL A 776 1.23 14.63 7.92
CA VAL A 776 1.91 14.19 6.69
C VAL A 776 3.36 13.87 7.03
N ASN A 777 3.78 12.63 6.85
CA ASN A 777 5.12 12.13 7.18
C ASN A 777 5.95 11.79 5.95
N PHE A 778 7.26 12.03 6.03
CA PHE A 778 8.23 11.64 5.01
C PHE A 778 9.25 10.69 5.60
N ASP A 779 9.35 9.52 5.00
CA ASP A 779 10.31 8.51 5.40
C ASP A 779 10.76 7.71 4.19
N MET A 780 12.08 7.71 3.91
CA MET A 780 12.69 7.07 2.75
C MET A 780 12.03 7.50 1.42
N VAL A 781 12.12 8.78 1.08
CA VAL A 781 11.50 9.35 -0.13
C VAL A 781 12.50 9.68 -1.25
N GLY A 782 13.77 9.30 -1.10
CA GLY A 782 14.83 9.61 -2.04
C GLY A 782 15.06 8.57 -3.15
N ARG A 783 14.40 7.42 -3.14
CA ARG A 783 14.67 6.30 -4.08
C ARG A 783 13.50 6.05 -5.05
N LEU A 784 12.91 7.10 -5.61
CA LEU A 784 11.88 6.96 -6.63
C LEU A 784 12.39 6.15 -7.83
N ARG A 785 11.76 5.00 -8.09
CA ARG A 785 12.07 4.06 -9.17
C ARG A 785 10.80 3.80 -9.98
N ASP A 786 10.92 3.69 -11.30
CA ASP A 786 9.79 3.42 -12.20
C ASP A 786 8.59 4.36 -11.98
N ASN A 787 8.86 5.60 -11.54
CA ASN A 787 7.85 6.60 -11.19
C ASN A 787 6.85 6.14 -10.10
N LYS A 788 7.18 5.12 -9.30
CA LYS A 788 6.32 4.53 -8.26
C LYS A 788 6.50 5.24 -6.93
N LEU A 789 5.42 5.74 -6.36
CA LEU A 789 5.37 6.36 -5.03
C LEU A 789 4.30 5.69 -4.19
N ASN A 790 4.65 5.32 -2.96
CA ASN A 790 3.73 4.71 -2.01
C ASN A 790 3.20 5.78 -1.05
N LEU A 791 1.89 5.81 -0.88
CA LEU A 791 1.19 6.62 0.09
C LEU A 791 0.46 5.69 1.07
N GLN A 792 0.83 5.79 2.34
CA GLN A 792 0.38 4.86 3.39
C GLN A 792 -0.51 5.58 4.40
N GLY A 793 -1.41 4.83 5.06
CA GLY A 793 -2.35 5.39 6.03
C GLY A 793 -3.61 5.99 5.41
N ILE A 794 -3.90 5.68 4.14
CA ILE A 794 -5.04 6.22 3.38
C ILE A 794 -6.38 5.96 4.10
N GLY A 795 -6.52 4.80 4.76
CA GLY A 795 -7.73 4.44 5.50
C GLY A 795 -8.01 5.34 6.71
N SER A 796 -7.04 6.16 7.15
CA SER A 796 -7.21 7.06 8.28
C SER A 796 -8.18 8.23 8.03
N SER A 797 -8.48 8.54 6.75
CA SER A 797 -9.47 9.55 6.37
C SER A 797 -10.01 9.32 4.96
N PRO A 798 -11.31 9.47 4.72
CA PRO A 798 -11.88 9.43 3.38
C PRO A 798 -11.44 10.60 2.49
N ALA A 799 -10.91 11.68 3.08
CA ALA A 799 -10.45 12.84 2.33
C ALA A 799 -9.18 12.57 1.50
N TRP A 800 -8.37 11.56 1.87
CA TRP A 800 -7.07 11.32 1.23
C TRP A 800 -7.20 11.01 -0.25
N ARG A 801 -8.09 10.07 -0.63
CA ARG A 801 -8.23 9.66 -2.03
C ARG A 801 -8.56 10.84 -2.96
N LYS A 802 -9.46 11.73 -2.54
CA LYS A 802 -9.84 12.93 -3.31
C LYS A 802 -8.68 13.92 -3.47
N LEU A 803 -7.97 14.22 -2.38
CA LEU A 803 -6.83 15.14 -2.41
C LEU A 803 -5.68 14.59 -3.25
N ILE A 804 -5.38 13.30 -3.11
CA ILE A 804 -4.34 12.60 -3.86
C ILE A 804 -4.68 12.57 -5.35
N GLU A 805 -5.90 12.17 -5.72
CA GLU A 805 -6.40 12.16 -7.10
C GLU A 805 -6.20 13.52 -7.74
N LYS A 806 -6.72 14.58 -7.10
CA LYS A 806 -6.60 15.95 -7.59
C LYS A 806 -5.14 16.33 -7.88
N ARG A 807 -4.24 16.09 -6.96
CA ARG A 807 -2.85 16.57 -7.08
C ARG A 807 -1.97 15.67 -7.93
N ASN A 808 -2.30 14.37 -8.02
CA ASN A 808 -1.54 13.44 -8.86
C ASN A 808 -1.79 13.61 -10.36
N VAL A 809 -2.85 14.26 -10.78
CA VAL A 809 -3.09 14.59 -12.19
C VAL A 809 -1.89 15.32 -12.79
N ALA A 810 -1.42 16.38 -12.10
CA ALA A 810 -0.26 17.17 -12.52
C ALA A 810 1.09 16.50 -12.16
N ALA A 811 1.18 15.89 -10.97
CA ALA A 811 2.42 15.25 -10.49
C ALA A 811 2.80 14.00 -11.27
N GLY A 812 1.81 13.22 -11.72
CA GLY A 812 1.99 12.12 -12.65
C GLY A 812 2.63 10.87 -12.09
N PHE A 813 2.59 10.63 -10.77
CA PHE A 813 3.12 9.42 -10.15
C PHE A 813 2.25 8.20 -10.43
N ASN A 814 2.90 7.04 -10.52
CA ASN A 814 2.23 5.75 -10.39
C ASN A 814 2.13 5.43 -8.89
N LEU A 815 0.94 5.67 -8.30
CA LEU A 815 0.74 5.57 -6.86
C LEU A 815 0.33 4.17 -6.43
N THR A 816 0.92 3.72 -5.32
CA THR A 816 0.40 2.62 -4.51
C THR A 816 -0.22 3.21 -3.25
N LEU A 817 -1.52 3.00 -3.05
CA LEU A 817 -2.26 3.49 -1.89
C LEU A 817 -2.45 2.36 -0.88
N GLN A 818 -1.95 2.53 0.35
CA GLN A 818 -2.05 1.55 1.43
C GLN A 818 -2.97 2.05 2.54
N GLU A 819 -4.00 1.29 2.85
CA GLU A 819 -5.04 1.67 3.81
C GLU A 819 -4.54 1.68 5.26
N ASP A 820 -3.64 0.76 5.61
CA ASP A 820 -3.22 0.51 7.00
C ASP A 820 -2.45 1.71 7.59
N PRO A 821 -2.94 2.34 8.68
CA PRO A 821 -2.25 3.43 9.37
C PRO A 821 -1.34 2.96 10.52
N TYR A 822 -1.28 1.65 10.83
CA TYR A 822 -0.49 1.07 11.92
C TYR A 822 0.93 0.69 11.48
N LEU A 823 1.57 1.56 10.72
CA LEU A 823 2.92 1.35 10.21
C LEU A 823 3.97 1.69 11.28
N PRO A 824 5.15 1.02 11.31
CA PRO A 824 6.23 1.35 12.24
C PRO A 824 6.98 2.61 11.78
N THR A 825 6.35 3.76 11.89
CA THR A 825 6.88 5.08 11.54
C THR A 825 6.28 6.15 12.46
N ASP A 826 6.74 7.38 12.40
CA ASP A 826 6.31 8.50 13.26
C ASP A 826 4.82 8.82 13.19
N THR A 827 4.05 8.25 12.26
CA THR A 827 2.58 8.36 12.25
C THR A 827 1.91 7.55 13.36
N THR A 828 2.57 6.51 13.84
CA THR A 828 2.01 5.56 14.83
C THR A 828 1.53 6.19 16.13
N PRO A 829 2.23 7.17 16.74
CA PRO A 829 1.75 7.80 17.97
C PRO A 829 0.52 8.71 17.78
N PHE A 830 0.24 9.16 16.57
CA PHE A 830 -0.81 10.14 16.27
C PHE A 830 -2.14 9.50 15.88
N TYR A 831 -2.10 8.46 15.05
CA TYR A 831 -3.33 7.82 14.56
C TYR A 831 -4.27 7.33 15.70
N PRO A 832 -3.79 6.63 16.77
CA PRO A 832 -4.66 6.24 17.89
C PRO A 832 -5.26 7.41 18.68
N LYS A 833 -4.75 8.62 18.47
CA LYS A 833 -5.24 9.87 19.07
C LYS A 833 -6.19 10.64 18.15
N ASN A 834 -6.77 9.96 17.16
CA ASN A 834 -7.75 10.46 16.18
C ASN A 834 -7.20 11.53 15.23
N VAL A 835 -5.90 11.48 14.92
CA VAL A 835 -5.29 12.31 13.88
C VAL A 835 -5.22 11.52 12.57
N PRO A 836 -5.85 11.98 11.48
CA PRO A 836 -5.62 11.42 10.14
C PRO A 836 -4.16 11.50 9.74
N VAL A 837 -3.60 10.41 9.20
CA VAL A 837 -2.17 10.32 8.86
C VAL A 837 -1.97 9.96 7.39
N LEU A 838 -0.90 10.47 6.79
CA LEU A 838 -0.46 10.14 5.44
C LEU A 838 1.07 10.06 5.43
N ALA A 839 1.63 8.92 5.07
CA ALA A 839 3.07 8.74 4.97
C ALA A 839 3.51 8.55 3.51
N PHE A 840 4.57 9.25 3.12
CA PHE A 840 5.23 9.15 1.83
C PHE A 840 6.42 8.20 1.92
N PHE A 841 6.54 7.28 0.96
CA PHE A 841 7.55 6.24 0.96
C PHE A 841 7.89 5.77 -0.46
N THR A 842 9.17 5.64 -0.82
CA THR A 842 9.61 5.18 -2.15
C THR A 842 9.96 3.69 -2.21
N GLY A 843 9.82 2.99 -1.10
CA GLY A 843 10.07 1.56 -0.99
C GLY A 843 11.44 1.24 -0.40
N SER A 844 11.54 0.06 0.21
CA SER A 844 12.79 -0.46 0.77
C SER A 844 13.79 -0.80 -0.33
N HIS A 845 15.08 -0.79 0.02
CA HIS A 845 16.17 -1.10 -0.88
C HIS A 845 17.26 -1.91 -0.16
N GLU A 846 18.20 -2.46 -0.92
CA GLU A 846 19.24 -3.35 -0.37
C GLU A 846 20.19 -2.64 0.61
N GLU A 847 20.37 -1.32 0.43
CA GLU A 847 21.21 -0.48 1.26
C GLU A 847 20.56 -0.02 2.57
N TYR A 848 19.27 -0.29 2.77
CA TYR A 848 18.52 0.07 3.97
C TYR A 848 19.22 -0.38 5.26
N HIS A 849 19.41 0.53 6.22
CA HIS A 849 20.11 0.33 7.49
C HIS A 849 21.56 -0.16 7.33
N ARG A 850 22.25 0.26 6.25
CA ARG A 850 23.64 -0.10 5.96
C ARG A 850 24.51 1.13 5.69
N PRO A 851 25.84 1.01 5.87
CA PRO A 851 26.80 2.05 5.46
C PRO A 851 26.75 2.41 3.97
N ALA A 852 26.05 1.61 3.17
CA ALA A 852 25.87 1.80 1.74
C ALA A 852 24.72 2.77 1.38
N ASP A 853 23.86 3.16 2.34
CA ASP A 853 22.84 4.18 2.11
C ASP A 853 23.45 5.58 2.07
N LYS A 854 23.94 5.95 0.88
CA LYS A 854 24.74 7.14 0.61
C LYS A 854 24.01 8.15 -0.29
N PRO A 855 24.37 9.44 -0.23
CA PRO A 855 23.74 10.49 -1.04
C PRO A 855 23.78 10.26 -2.55
N ASP A 856 24.82 9.64 -3.09
CA ASP A 856 24.97 9.36 -4.51
C ASP A 856 24.04 8.28 -5.05
N THR A 857 23.34 7.57 -4.17
CA THR A 857 22.35 6.54 -4.53
C THR A 857 20.95 7.09 -4.72
N LEU A 858 20.70 8.37 -4.42
CA LEU A 858 19.38 8.99 -4.44
C LEU A 858 18.98 9.55 -5.81
N ASN A 859 17.69 9.52 -6.10
CA ASN A 859 17.05 10.19 -7.23
C ASN A 859 16.54 11.59 -6.81
N TYR A 860 17.39 12.59 -6.95
CA TYR A 860 17.08 13.96 -6.50
C TYR A 860 15.97 14.64 -7.31
N ASP A 861 15.88 14.37 -8.61
CA ASP A 861 14.78 14.88 -9.45
C ASP A 861 13.44 14.26 -9.01
N GLY A 862 13.47 12.97 -8.66
CA GLY A 862 12.34 12.27 -8.07
C GLY A 862 11.92 12.85 -6.72
N LEU A 863 12.89 13.15 -5.86
CA LEU A 863 12.64 13.72 -4.53
C LEU A 863 12.09 15.15 -4.62
N GLU A 864 12.61 15.99 -5.53
CA GLU A 864 12.04 17.30 -5.85
C GLU A 864 10.58 17.21 -6.27
N ARG A 865 10.24 16.26 -7.15
CA ARG A 865 8.86 16.04 -7.60
C ARG A 865 7.95 15.59 -6.46
N ILE A 866 8.43 14.71 -5.58
CA ILE A 866 7.68 14.24 -4.40
C ILE A 866 7.41 15.41 -3.45
N ALA A 867 8.41 16.24 -3.17
CA ALA A 867 8.26 17.40 -2.32
C ALA A 867 7.26 18.42 -2.90
N LYS A 868 7.29 18.66 -4.23
CA LYS A 868 6.30 19.52 -4.93
C LYS A 868 4.89 18.96 -4.85
N PHE A 869 4.72 17.66 -5.00
CA PHE A 869 3.42 17.00 -4.87
C PHE A 869 2.89 17.11 -3.44
N ALA A 870 3.72 16.83 -2.45
CA ALA A 870 3.37 16.95 -1.03
C ALA A 870 3.02 18.40 -0.64
N ARG A 871 3.78 19.39 -1.15
CA ARG A 871 3.46 20.83 -0.95
C ARG A 871 2.05 21.15 -1.43
N ALA A 872 1.67 20.66 -2.61
CA ALA A 872 0.33 20.90 -3.15
C ALA A 872 -0.78 20.27 -2.29
N LEU A 873 -0.54 19.06 -1.74
CA LEU A 873 -1.47 18.42 -0.79
C LEU A 873 -1.58 19.18 0.53
N VAL A 874 -0.45 19.59 1.10
CA VAL A 874 -0.42 20.37 2.34
C VAL A 874 -1.11 21.73 2.13
N ALA A 875 -0.89 22.40 0.99
CA ALA A 875 -1.55 23.66 0.66
C ALA A 875 -3.09 23.52 0.63
N ASP A 876 -3.62 22.41 0.07
CA ASP A 876 -5.06 22.13 0.11
C ASP A 876 -5.56 21.90 1.55
N LEU A 877 -4.81 21.15 2.36
CA LEU A 877 -5.18 20.89 3.76
C LEU A 877 -5.23 22.17 4.59
N VAL A 878 -4.29 23.10 4.40
CA VAL A 878 -4.22 24.35 5.19
C VAL A 878 -5.18 25.44 4.72
N SER A 879 -5.53 25.43 3.43
CA SER A 879 -6.46 26.42 2.83
C SER A 879 -7.91 25.95 2.83
N GLY A 880 -8.15 24.65 2.83
CA GLY A 880 -9.48 24.05 2.71
C GLY A 880 -10.42 24.40 3.86
N ALA A 881 -11.71 24.61 3.56
CA ALA A 881 -12.74 24.88 4.57
C ALA A 881 -13.05 23.64 5.42
N GLU A 882 -13.11 22.46 4.79
CA GLU A 882 -13.47 21.20 5.44
C GLU A 882 -12.28 20.60 6.21
N ARG A 883 -12.57 20.07 7.39
CA ARG A 883 -11.61 19.29 8.17
C ARG A 883 -11.61 17.85 7.66
N PRO A 884 -10.44 17.23 7.38
CA PRO A 884 -10.37 15.81 7.09
C PRO A 884 -11.01 15.01 8.23
N ALA A 885 -12.02 14.20 7.89
CA ALA A 885 -12.68 13.35 8.87
C ALA A 885 -11.78 12.18 9.24
N TYR A 886 -11.62 11.90 10.54
CA TYR A 886 -10.91 10.71 10.99
C TYR A 886 -11.76 9.45 10.73
N ALA A 887 -11.15 8.41 10.19
CA ALA A 887 -11.72 7.10 10.02
C ALA A 887 -10.93 6.06 10.82
N LYS A 888 -11.67 5.22 11.56
CA LYS A 888 -11.06 4.12 12.32
C LYS A 888 -10.90 2.90 11.43
N VAL A 889 -9.65 2.49 11.22
CA VAL A 889 -9.31 1.22 10.58
C VAL A 889 -9.18 0.14 11.66
N GLU A 890 -9.81 -0.99 11.48
CA GLU A 890 -9.63 -2.13 12.40
C GLU A 890 -8.19 -2.61 12.32
N LYS A 891 -7.51 -2.65 13.49
CA LYS A 891 -6.18 -3.22 13.57
C LYS A 891 -6.30 -4.72 13.27
N LYS A 892 -5.76 -5.16 12.15
CA LYS A 892 -5.57 -6.58 11.92
C LYS A 892 -4.62 -7.04 13.01
N ASP A 893 -5.09 -7.91 13.93
CA ASP A 893 -4.30 -8.43 15.05
C ASP A 893 -2.96 -8.95 14.53
N GLY A 894 -1.96 -8.12 14.56
CA GLY A 894 -0.59 -8.38 14.17
C GLY A 894 0.24 -8.52 15.43
N GLY A 895 0.85 -9.69 15.61
CA GLY A 895 1.72 -9.98 16.75
C GLY A 895 2.76 -8.90 16.99
N GLY A 896 3.27 -8.91 18.21
CA GLY A 896 4.21 -7.94 18.75
C GLY A 896 5.40 -7.62 17.84
N GLY A 897 6.01 -6.47 18.10
CA GLY A 897 7.06 -5.86 17.29
C GLY A 897 8.21 -6.81 16.94
N ARG A 898 8.95 -6.47 15.89
CA ARG A 898 10.09 -7.24 15.33
C ARG A 898 11.11 -7.73 16.36
N GLU A 899 11.23 -7.08 17.49
CA GLU A 899 12.17 -7.47 18.55
C GLU A 899 11.78 -8.74 19.32
N GLN A 900 10.53 -9.18 19.22
CA GLN A 900 10.02 -10.36 19.91
C GLN A 900 10.06 -11.64 19.06
N LEU A 901 10.40 -11.56 17.78
CA LEU A 901 10.51 -12.75 16.93
C LEU A 901 11.62 -13.68 17.40
N ARG A 902 11.23 -14.90 17.79
CA ARG A 902 12.13 -15.96 18.25
C ARG A 902 13.06 -16.48 17.15
N ALA A 903 12.47 -16.75 15.96
CA ALA A 903 13.20 -17.25 14.81
C ALA A 903 13.67 -16.10 13.92
N TYR A 904 14.85 -16.26 13.35
CA TYR A 904 15.50 -15.31 12.46
C TYR A 904 15.80 -15.97 11.13
N LEU A 905 15.38 -15.36 10.04
CA LEU A 905 15.72 -15.78 8.67
C LEU A 905 16.66 -14.78 7.98
N GLY A 906 16.54 -13.51 8.27
CA GLY A 906 17.36 -12.43 7.69
C GLY A 906 16.84 -11.93 6.34
N THR A 907 15.57 -12.05 6.08
CA THR A 907 14.89 -11.39 4.95
C THR A 907 14.69 -9.90 5.25
N ILE A 908 14.75 -9.07 4.22
CA ILE A 908 14.42 -7.65 4.26
C ILE A 908 13.12 -7.47 3.48
N PRO A 909 11.95 -7.39 4.16
CA PRO A 909 10.68 -7.24 3.48
C PRO A 909 10.58 -5.90 2.73
N ASP A 910 9.96 -5.94 1.55
CA ASP A 910 9.58 -4.75 0.79
C ASP A 910 8.15 -4.35 1.18
N TYR A 911 8.02 -3.31 1.99
CA TYR A 911 6.71 -2.80 2.44
C TYR A 911 6.02 -1.90 1.42
N ALA A 912 6.65 -1.68 0.25
CA ALA A 912 6.16 -0.78 -0.79
C ALA A 912 5.11 -1.41 -1.73
N GLN A 913 4.92 -2.72 -1.69
CA GLN A 913 4.02 -3.41 -2.62
C GLN A 913 3.05 -4.32 -1.89
N GLU A 914 1.76 -4.09 -2.07
CA GLU A 914 0.74 -5.09 -1.73
C GLU A 914 0.77 -6.19 -2.80
N VAL A 915 1.42 -7.29 -2.45
CA VAL A 915 1.43 -8.52 -3.24
C VAL A 915 0.78 -9.63 -2.43
N ALA A 916 0.21 -10.64 -3.09
CA ALA A 916 -0.24 -11.84 -2.40
C ALA A 916 0.98 -12.65 -1.93
N GLY A 917 1.53 -12.29 -0.76
CA GLY A 917 2.78 -12.79 -0.21
C GLY A 917 3.58 -11.72 0.48
N VAL A 918 4.88 -11.99 0.71
CA VAL A 918 5.85 -11.01 1.19
C VAL A 918 6.98 -10.89 0.19
N LYS A 919 7.00 -9.78 -0.53
CA LYS A 919 8.15 -9.44 -1.37
C LYS A 919 9.32 -9.06 -0.48
N ILE A 920 10.51 -9.48 -0.85
CA ILE A 920 11.73 -9.09 -0.16
C ILE A 920 12.60 -8.22 -1.07
N SER A 921 13.15 -7.14 -0.53
CA SER A 921 14.13 -6.28 -1.23
C SER A 921 15.53 -6.89 -1.20
N GLY A 922 15.78 -7.83 -0.29
CA GLY A 922 17.07 -8.49 -0.16
C GLY A 922 17.12 -9.46 1.02
N THR A 923 18.33 -9.94 1.28
CA THR A 923 18.67 -10.78 2.44
C THR A 923 19.90 -10.22 3.16
N ARG A 924 19.96 -10.41 4.48
CA ARG A 924 21.13 -10.04 5.25
C ARG A 924 22.30 -10.98 4.93
N GLY A 925 23.50 -10.42 4.83
CA GLY A 925 24.72 -11.19 4.59
C GLY A 925 24.95 -12.25 5.67
N GLY A 926 25.29 -13.49 5.26
CA GLY A 926 25.50 -14.64 6.14
C GLY A 926 24.24 -15.20 6.79
N SER A 927 23.07 -14.66 6.48
CA SER A 927 21.79 -15.06 7.07
C SER A 927 21.31 -16.44 6.58
N PRO A 928 20.37 -17.08 7.31
CA PRO A 928 19.69 -18.28 6.83
C PRO A 928 19.00 -18.09 5.47
N ALA A 929 18.42 -16.90 5.21
CA ALA A 929 17.78 -16.59 3.94
C ALA A 929 18.76 -16.57 2.78
N GLU A 930 19.92 -15.89 2.94
CA GLU A 930 20.97 -15.87 1.93
C GLU A 930 21.53 -17.28 1.65
N LYS A 931 21.82 -18.04 2.72
CA LYS A 931 22.29 -19.44 2.60
C LYS A 931 21.29 -20.36 1.91
N ALA A 932 20.00 -20.08 2.07
CA ALA A 932 18.92 -20.81 1.40
C ALA A 932 18.76 -20.38 -0.08
N GLY A 933 19.42 -19.29 -0.51
CA GLY A 933 19.33 -18.79 -1.87
C GLY A 933 18.13 -17.89 -2.15
N LEU A 934 17.51 -17.29 -1.11
CA LEU A 934 16.55 -16.21 -1.29
C LEU A 934 17.27 -14.96 -1.83
N LYS A 935 16.61 -14.19 -2.67
CA LYS A 935 17.15 -13.02 -3.36
C LYS A 935 16.18 -11.85 -3.33
N GLY A 936 16.70 -10.62 -3.47
CA GLY A 936 15.87 -9.46 -3.72
C GLY A 936 14.94 -9.66 -4.92
N GLY A 937 13.69 -9.25 -4.79
CA GLY A 937 12.63 -9.48 -5.76
C GLY A 937 11.79 -10.74 -5.55
N ASP A 938 12.23 -11.70 -4.72
CA ASP A 938 11.42 -12.88 -4.38
C ASP A 938 10.15 -12.47 -3.61
N ILE A 939 9.03 -13.13 -3.92
CA ILE A 939 7.78 -13.00 -3.15
C ILE A 939 7.57 -14.32 -2.39
N ILE A 940 7.67 -14.27 -1.07
CA ILE A 940 7.43 -15.43 -0.20
C ILE A 940 5.91 -15.67 -0.15
N VAL A 941 5.45 -16.82 -0.66
CA VAL A 941 4.03 -17.21 -0.71
C VAL A 941 3.69 -18.38 0.20
N GLU A 942 4.72 -19.12 0.68
CA GLU A 942 4.56 -20.18 1.67
C GLU A 942 5.83 -20.28 2.52
N PHE A 943 5.67 -20.46 3.84
CA PHE A 943 6.76 -20.65 4.77
C PHE A 943 6.38 -21.74 5.80
N ALA A 944 7.23 -22.76 5.94
CA ALA A 944 7.01 -23.87 6.87
C ALA A 944 5.62 -24.55 6.71
N GLY A 945 5.10 -24.65 5.48
CA GLY A 945 3.78 -25.22 5.18
C GLY A 945 2.61 -24.29 5.41
N GLN A 946 2.84 -23.06 5.87
CA GLN A 946 1.81 -22.03 6.03
C GLN A 946 1.77 -21.13 4.79
N LYS A 947 0.56 -20.87 4.27
CA LYS A 947 0.36 -19.91 3.18
C LYS A 947 0.60 -18.48 3.70
N ILE A 948 1.40 -17.72 2.96
CA ILE A 948 1.74 -16.33 3.28
C ILE A 948 1.00 -15.44 2.28
N ALA A 949 0.02 -14.69 2.77
CA ALA A 949 -0.72 -13.72 1.97
C ALA A 949 -0.24 -12.28 2.21
N ASN A 950 0.42 -12.01 3.34
CA ASN A 950 0.88 -10.69 3.75
C ASN A 950 2.02 -10.79 4.78
N ILE A 951 2.56 -9.64 5.19
CA ILE A 951 3.65 -9.56 6.17
C ILE A 951 3.27 -10.12 7.55
N TYR A 952 2.00 -10.00 7.95
CA TYR A 952 1.54 -10.52 9.24
C TYR A 952 1.57 -12.05 9.24
N ASP A 953 1.09 -12.69 8.18
CA ASP A 953 1.16 -14.15 8.03
C ASP A 953 2.61 -14.64 8.09
N TYR A 954 3.53 -13.90 7.45
CA TYR A 954 4.96 -14.22 7.47
C TYR A 954 5.56 -14.08 8.87
N THR A 955 5.21 -13.01 9.59
CA THR A 955 5.64 -12.80 10.98
C THR A 955 5.15 -13.94 11.87
N TYR A 956 3.90 -14.35 11.73
CA TYR A 956 3.34 -15.47 12.48
C TYR A 956 3.99 -16.82 12.14
N ALA A 957 4.22 -17.08 10.86
CA ALA A 957 4.88 -18.31 10.43
C ALA A 957 6.32 -18.38 10.91
N MET A 958 7.03 -17.24 10.94
CA MET A 958 8.37 -17.11 11.52
C MET A 958 8.37 -17.37 13.02
N ASP A 959 7.39 -16.82 13.76
CA ASP A 959 7.27 -16.98 15.20
C ASP A 959 6.93 -18.44 15.60
N ALA A 960 6.19 -19.14 14.74
CA ALA A 960 5.88 -20.54 14.89
C ALA A 960 7.04 -21.47 14.48
N ALA A 961 8.03 -21.00 13.74
CA ALA A 961 9.11 -21.83 13.22
C ALA A 961 10.04 -22.34 14.32
N LYS A 962 10.48 -23.61 14.19
CA LYS A 962 11.47 -24.22 15.10
C LYS A 962 12.88 -23.81 14.66
N ILE A 963 13.61 -23.16 15.56
CA ILE A 963 14.99 -22.77 15.32
C ILE A 963 15.87 -24.01 15.13
N GLY A 964 16.78 -23.96 14.15
CA GLY A 964 17.71 -25.04 13.82
C GLY A 964 17.09 -26.19 13.02
N GLN A 965 15.79 -26.16 12.72
CA GLN A 965 15.14 -27.14 11.86
C GLN A 965 14.97 -26.58 10.45
N PRO A 966 15.32 -27.32 9.39
CA PRO A 966 15.06 -26.91 8.01
C PRO A 966 13.55 -26.78 7.78
N VAL A 967 13.14 -25.66 7.18
CA VAL A 967 11.77 -25.40 6.76
C VAL A 967 11.72 -25.13 5.27
N LYS A 968 10.65 -25.54 4.65
CA LYS A 968 10.34 -25.25 3.26
C LYS A 968 9.90 -23.82 3.11
N VAL A 969 10.48 -23.10 2.13
CA VAL A 969 10.09 -21.74 1.74
C VAL A 969 9.75 -21.77 0.26
N ILE A 970 8.56 -21.31 -0.11
CA ILE A 970 8.18 -21.20 -1.51
C ILE A 970 8.10 -19.72 -1.84
N VAL A 971 8.82 -19.33 -2.88
CA VAL A 971 8.82 -17.98 -3.40
C VAL A 971 8.34 -17.95 -4.85
N LEU A 972 7.79 -16.82 -5.25
CA LEU A 972 7.65 -16.47 -6.66
C LEU A 972 8.86 -15.62 -7.06
N ARG A 973 9.69 -16.14 -7.95
CA ARG A 973 10.85 -15.47 -8.54
C ARG A 973 10.60 -15.31 -10.03
N ASP A 974 10.52 -14.08 -10.50
CA ASP A 974 10.16 -13.77 -11.90
C ASP A 974 8.88 -14.51 -12.35
N GLY A 975 7.85 -14.50 -11.47
CA GLY A 975 6.58 -15.18 -11.68
C GLY A 975 6.61 -16.72 -11.57
N LYS A 976 7.81 -17.33 -11.41
CA LYS A 976 7.96 -18.78 -11.31
C LYS A 976 8.02 -19.23 -9.85
N ARG A 977 7.32 -20.30 -9.53
CA ARG A 977 7.35 -20.92 -8.19
C ARG A 977 8.68 -21.62 -7.98
N VAL A 978 9.46 -21.16 -6.99
CA VAL A 978 10.76 -21.74 -6.60
C VAL A 978 10.63 -22.26 -5.17
N GLU A 979 11.02 -23.50 -4.97
CA GLU A 979 11.08 -24.15 -3.66
C GLU A 979 12.50 -24.07 -3.11
N LEU A 980 12.64 -23.53 -1.90
CA LEU A 980 13.91 -23.37 -1.18
C LEU A 980 13.80 -24.03 0.20
N THR A 981 14.92 -24.40 0.77
CA THR A 981 14.99 -24.90 2.15
C THR A 981 15.85 -23.96 2.97
N ALA A 982 15.25 -23.37 4.01
CA ALA A 982 15.95 -22.47 4.93
C ALA A 982 15.97 -23.06 6.35
N THR A 983 17.04 -22.81 7.10
CA THR A 983 17.12 -23.23 8.50
C THR A 983 17.11 -21.99 9.39
N PRO A 984 15.97 -21.62 9.98
CA PRO A 984 15.87 -20.46 10.86
C PRO A 984 16.87 -20.56 12.01
N SER A 985 17.51 -19.45 12.36
CA SER A 985 18.44 -19.36 13.49
C SER A 985 17.87 -18.48 14.60
N THR A 986 18.58 -18.38 15.71
CA THR A 986 18.34 -17.30 16.67
C THR A 986 18.85 -15.98 16.10
N ARG A 987 18.21 -14.87 16.42
CA ARG A 987 18.74 -13.53 16.14
C ARG A 987 20.02 -13.34 16.96
N LYS A 988 21.16 -13.19 16.29
CA LYS A 988 22.45 -12.93 16.95
C LYS A 988 22.53 -11.50 17.44
#